data_1c9fc3e7e611fa87db5c12253fac9e2d
#
_entry.id   1c9fc3e7e611fa87db5c12253fac9e2d
#
_cell.length_a   1.000
_cell.length_b   1.000
_cell.length_c   1.000
_cell.angle_alpha   90.00
_cell.angle_beta   90.00
_cell.angle_gamma   90.00
#
_symmetry.space_group_name_H-M   'P 1'
#
loop_
_entity.id
_entity.type
_entity.pdbx_description
1 polymer ?
#
loop_
_entity_poly.entity_id
_entity_poly.type
_entity_poly.pdbx_seq_one_letter_code
_entity_poly.pdbx_strand_id
1 'polypeptide(L)'
;MRFCGITQRGGGKEEAYKGRASTSQSYMSDPSSLNRASSPCPCVLVERRMNSLVKWVFILFVLVSFILNIVLICVNSNRATKCSSHRVHPLRGDHDERSLVFADLTHEEYVQVQQYMLNEKDLDISTNQVTKPSQNFLFLINLSLPKKAEALAYLDAKGPKPVREATVVVFYGTKGYIKEYVVGPLPNPTYHRDVTVERYQMELPINARLVTVGEYALLFNFLLTEVFSKLEKLLKESFNVGPEKLNAFEQMPRGVRSGDRKTWVSFFRDMSGMYIHPVGFEVLVNHESVNESEWRVERLLYNGRYFNSTEDLQQEYDEGSVNKIVYKPSPDYGSLKPTNKPLQIGPQQFYAEGKRFSVRNNHVLYLDWSFAFGLSSLTGMRVFDVRFKGERIVYELSVQEAMSVYGSVTPGMIITKFLDSSIGIGRFAHELVRGVDCPYEAAYVDTYRYIDVPVPVRFRNSICVFEHNMGQPLRRHFSDFFHHSYGGMANSALVFRTITAIGNYDYMWDFIFYQSGSIEAKVHATGYISSSYMVHGSRGFGHQVAENVLGNIHTHFINFKVDLDVVGVKNVFQTKDMEFVNVSLPWMPDHYSMVPRLVEKQLKTEKDAALRYDTKTPRYLHVASNKTNRWGHQRSYRLQVYSFAGDHLPENQAEERSMSWARYKVAITKHKDSEQTSSSLYSQNNMWDPAVDFSKYIEDNESIEDEDLVAWVTAGFLHIPHAEDIPNTVTVGNGGGVLLRPHNYFDKDPSIHSADSVYFSPGAEDSCENNRMACLAQDTCSPVLEPFTYHGFGGVMRFEDWN
;
A
#
# COMPACT_ATOMS: atom_id res chain seq x y z
N MET A 1 -11.71 -52.17 -3.87
CA MET A 1 -11.88 -53.33 -4.75
C MET A 1 -12.67 -52.93 -5.98
N ARG A 2 -12.12 -53.32 -7.13
CA ARG A 2 -12.58 -53.18 -8.51
C ARG A 2 -12.48 -51.80 -9.17
N PHE A 3 -11.42 -51.70 -9.90
CA PHE A 3 -11.19 -50.88 -11.09
C PHE A 3 -12.19 -51.27 -12.22
N CYS A 4 -12.62 -50.30 -12.96
CA CYS A 4 -12.99 -50.50 -14.37
C CYS A 4 -12.53 -49.29 -15.16
N GLY A 5 -11.48 -49.50 -15.95
CA GLY A 5 -11.04 -48.61 -16.98
C GLY A 5 -11.81 -48.86 -18.26
N ILE A 6 -11.99 -47.83 -19.06
CA ILE A 6 -12.34 -47.95 -20.49
C ILE A 6 -11.40 -47.05 -21.28
N THR A 7 -10.80 -47.71 -22.25
CA THR A 7 -9.82 -47.28 -23.22
C THR A 7 -10.39 -46.43 -24.34
N GLN A 8 -9.50 -45.66 -24.93
CA GLN A 8 -9.60 -44.88 -26.20
C GLN A 8 -10.00 -45.73 -27.42
N ARG A 9 -10.62 -45.00 -28.34
CA ARG A 9 -10.40 -44.97 -29.82
C ARG A 9 -11.61 -44.21 -30.43
N GLY A 10 -11.55 -43.23 -31.33
CA GLY A 10 -10.62 -42.89 -32.38
C GLY A 10 -11.38 -42.53 -33.59
N GLY A 11 -11.07 -41.49 -34.33
CA GLY A 11 -11.42 -41.27 -35.73
C GLY A 11 -12.55 -40.25 -35.98
N GLY A 12 -12.33 -39.08 -36.34
CA GLY A 12 -12.06 -38.45 -37.64
C GLY A 12 -13.30 -38.17 -38.48
N LYS A 13 -13.55 -36.91 -38.76
CA LYS A 13 -13.61 -36.32 -40.09
C LYS A 13 -14.13 -34.89 -40.09
N GLU A 14 -13.40 -34.08 -40.79
CA GLU A 14 -13.77 -32.75 -41.28
C GLU A 14 -15.02 -32.84 -42.18
N GLU A 15 -15.85 -31.80 -42.12
CA GLU A 15 -16.53 -31.29 -43.29
C GLU A 15 -16.82 -29.80 -43.13
N ALA A 16 -16.28 -29.06 -44.09
CA ALA A 16 -16.47 -27.65 -44.32
C ALA A 16 -17.81 -27.37 -44.98
N TYR A 17 -18.53 -26.34 -44.60
CA TYR A 17 -19.52 -25.70 -45.44
C TYR A 17 -19.32 -24.20 -45.54
N LYS A 18 -19.06 -23.80 -46.78
CA LYS A 18 -18.98 -22.43 -47.27
C LYS A 18 -20.36 -21.85 -47.52
N GLY A 19 -20.47 -20.52 -47.32
CA GLY A 19 -21.14 -19.59 -48.22
C GLY A 19 -22.57 -19.22 -47.87
N ARG A 20 -22.88 -18.00 -47.69
CA ARG A 20 -23.02 -16.92 -48.65
C ARG A 20 -23.52 -15.66 -47.97
N ALA A 21 -22.92 -14.58 -48.37
CA ALA A 21 -23.40 -13.22 -48.15
C ALA A 21 -24.65 -12.92 -49.01
N SER A 22 -25.51 -12.05 -48.49
CA SER A 22 -26.33 -11.19 -49.32
C SER A 22 -26.64 -9.86 -48.61
N THR A 23 -26.20 -8.84 -49.27
CA THR A 23 -26.46 -7.41 -49.16
C THR A 23 -27.88 -7.04 -49.48
N SER A 24 -28.43 -6.00 -48.84
CA SER A 24 -29.18 -4.87 -49.41
C SER A 24 -29.67 -3.97 -48.29
N GLN A 25 -29.11 -2.80 -48.10
CA GLN A 25 -29.48 -1.49 -48.75
C GLN A 25 -30.81 -0.94 -48.20
N SER A 26 -30.57 0.10 -47.43
CA SER A 26 -31.21 1.42 -47.25
C SER A 26 -32.52 1.71 -47.99
N TYR A 27 -33.46 2.39 -47.29
CA TYR A 27 -34.04 3.65 -47.78
C TYR A 27 -34.59 4.50 -46.65
N MET A 28 -34.14 5.75 -46.62
CA MET A 28 -34.75 6.91 -45.97
C MET A 28 -36.02 7.32 -46.74
N SER A 29 -36.99 7.87 -46.08
CA SER A 29 -37.60 9.17 -46.43
C SER A 29 -38.79 9.53 -45.49
N ASP A 30 -38.71 10.68 -44.93
CA ASP A 30 -39.77 11.60 -44.47
C ASP A 30 -40.27 12.45 -45.64
N PRO A 31 -41.22 13.40 -45.45
CA PRO A 31 -42.52 13.43 -44.75
C PRO A 31 -43.65 14.03 -45.68
N SER A 32 -44.74 14.32 -45.04
CA SER A 32 -45.74 15.40 -45.39
C SER A 32 -47.03 15.08 -46.16
N SER A 33 -48.08 15.50 -45.47
CA SER A 33 -49.31 16.22 -45.90
C SER A 33 -50.36 15.50 -46.77
N LEU A 34 -51.59 15.40 -46.33
CA LEU A 34 -52.71 16.23 -46.81
C LEU A 34 -54.04 15.71 -46.31
N ASN A 35 -54.79 16.63 -45.85
CA ASN A 35 -56.20 16.65 -45.53
C ASN A 35 -57.12 15.92 -46.54
N ARG A 36 -58.16 15.25 -46.09
CA ARG A 36 -59.56 15.60 -46.50
C ARG A 36 -60.59 14.92 -45.63
N ALA A 37 -61.61 15.75 -45.36
CA ALA A 37 -62.81 15.50 -44.62
C ALA A 37 -63.75 14.51 -45.27
N SER A 38 -64.53 13.80 -44.49
CA SER A 38 -65.90 13.42 -44.81
C SER A 38 -66.72 13.20 -43.51
N SER A 39 -67.86 13.73 -43.60
CA SER A 39 -68.90 14.07 -42.61
C SER A 39 -69.62 12.90 -41.93
N PRO A 40 -70.53 13.18 -41.05
CA PRO A 40 -70.85 12.35 -39.89
C PRO A 40 -72.06 11.46 -40.03
N CYS A 41 -72.06 10.34 -39.32
CA CYS A 41 -73.27 9.59 -39.00
C CYS A 41 -73.78 9.99 -37.60
N PRO A 42 -75.06 10.22 -37.45
CA PRO A 42 -75.64 10.65 -36.16
C PRO A 42 -75.80 9.50 -35.20
N CYS A 43 -75.09 9.49 -34.13
CA CYS A 43 -75.42 8.63 -33.01
C CYS A 43 -76.59 9.27 -32.22
N VAL A 44 -77.72 8.58 -32.23
CA VAL A 44 -78.86 8.85 -31.39
C VAL A 44 -78.51 8.68 -29.92
N LEU A 45 -78.50 9.81 -29.19
CA LEU A 45 -78.43 9.83 -27.74
C LEU A 45 -79.74 9.30 -27.17
N VAL A 46 -79.73 8.04 -26.71
CA VAL A 46 -80.81 7.51 -25.82
C VAL A 46 -80.43 7.97 -24.40
N GLU A 47 -80.98 9.07 -23.96
CA GLU A 47 -80.97 9.47 -22.54
C GLU A 47 -81.77 8.43 -21.72
N ARG A 48 -81.12 7.40 -21.20
CA ARG A 48 -81.68 6.60 -20.11
C ARG A 48 -81.45 7.42 -18.84
N ARG A 49 -82.57 8.00 -18.31
CA ARG A 49 -82.58 8.52 -16.95
C ARG A 49 -82.24 7.35 -16.00
N MET A 50 -80.97 7.35 -15.55
CA MET A 50 -80.54 6.43 -14.49
C MET A 50 -81.29 6.81 -13.21
N ASN A 51 -81.91 5.83 -12.57
CA ASN A 51 -82.59 5.96 -11.28
C ASN A 51 -81.61 6.53 -10.25
N SER A 52 -82.11 7.45 -9.42
CA SER A 52 -81.33 8.12 -8.38
C SER A 52 -80.51 7.15 -7.53
N LEU A 53 -81.02 5.96 -7.28
CA LEU A 53 -80.33 4.94 -6.52
C LEU A 53 -79.07 4.44 -7.22
N VAL A 54 -79.09 4.25 -8.56
CA VAL A 54 -77.91 3.78 -9.33
C VAL A 54 -76.81 4.87 -9.39
N LYS A 55 -77.23 6.15 -9.40
CA LYS A 55 -76.25 7.26 -9.28
C LYS A 55 -75.58 7.26 -7.93
N TRP A 56 -76.27 7.09 -6.84
CA TRP A 56 -75.72 7.04 -5.52
C TRP A 56 -74.80 5.79 -5.32
N VAL A 57 -75.16 4.64 -5.85
CA VAL A 57 -74.31 3.46 -5.80
C VAL A 57 -73.02 3.65 -6.59
N PHE A 58 -73.10 4.29 -7.77
CA PHE A 58 -71.91 4.59 -8.57
C PHE A 58 -70.99 5.58 -7.90
N ILE A 59 -71.56 6.67 -7.30
CA ILE A 59 -70.80 7.63 -6.52
C ILE A 59 -70.10 6.98 -5.30
N LEU A 60 -70.86 6.11 -4.60
CA LEU A 60 -70.29 5.36 -3.49
C LEU A 60 -69.17 4.40 -3.92
N PHE A 61 -69.33 3.74 -5.06
CA PHE A 61 -68.31 2.87 -5.60
C PHE A 61 -67.03 3.64 -6.00
N VAL A 62 -67.18 4.84 -6.62
CA VAL A 62 -66.06 5.71 -6.96
C VAL A 62 -65.36 6.25 -5.69
N LEU A 63 -66.15 6.62 -4.67
CA LEU A 63 -65.58 7.10 -3.40
C LEU A 63 -64.86 5.98 -2.65
N VAL A 64 -65.43 4.78 -2.61
CA VAL A 64 -64.75 3.60 -1.99
C VAL A 64 -63.51 3.23 -2.75
N SER A 65 -63.53 3.24 -4.09
CA SER A 65 -62.38 2.99 -4.92
C SER A 65 -61.31 4.06 -4.74
N PHE A 66 -61.68 5.33 -4.57
CA PHE A 66 -60.76 6.43 -4.32
C PHE A 66 -60.15 6.32 -2.92
N ILE A 67 -60.93 5.98 -1.89
CA ILE A 67 -60.44 5.74 -0.53
C ILE A 67 -59.52 4.53 -0.51
N LEU A 68 -59.87 3.43 -1.21
CA LEU A 68 -59.00 2.26 -1.33
C LEU A 68 -57.66 2.58 -2.01
N ASN A 69 -57.70 3.41 -3.07
CA ASN A 69 -56.47 3.87 -3.72
C ASN A 69 -55.62 4.76 -2.81
N ILE A 70 -56.23 5.70 -2.04
CA ILE A 70 -55.54 6.50 -1.05
C ILE A 70 -54.93 5.60 0.06
N VAL A 71 -55.68 4.65 0.55
CA VAL A 71 -55.19 3.69 1.55
C VAL A 71 -54.03 2.85 0.99
N LEU A 72 -54.15 2.36 -0.27
CA LEU A 72 -53.12 1.65 -0.95
C LEU A 72 -51.87 2.53 -1.19
N ILE A 73 -52.04 3.79 -1.55
CA ILE A 73 -50.95 4.77 -1.69
C ILE A 73 -50.31 5.05 -0.32
N CYS A 74 -51.12 5.25 0.72
CA CYS A 74 -50.61 5.43 2.07
C CYS A 74 -49.93 4.19 2.63
N VAL A 75 -50.43 2.99 2.34
CA VAL A 75 -49.82 1.73 2.73
C VAL A 75 -48.54 1.48 1.93
N ASN A 76 -48.51 1.82 0.62
CA ASN A 76 -47.30 1.74 -0.17
C ASN A 76 -46.28 2.85 0.13
N SER A 77 -46.73 4.06 0.45
CA SER A 77 -45.81 5.11 0.88
C SER A 77 -45.26 4.89 2.31
N ASN A 78 -46.01 4.19 3.17
CA ASN A 78 -45.50 3.71 4.46
C ASN A 78 -44.67 2.41 4.33
N ARG A 79 -44.71 1.75 3.17
CA ARG A 79 -43.82 0.66 2.81
C ARG A 79 -42.55 1.14 2.08
N ALA A 80 -42.39 2.40 1.80
CA ALA A 80 -41.07 2.97 1.64
C ALA A 80 -40.36 2.81 2.99
N THR A 81 -39.74 1.67 3.19
CA THR A 81 -38.95 1.34 4.34
C THR A 81 -37.95 2.48 4.52
N LYS A 82 -38.27 3.42 5.40
CA LYS A 82 -37.23 4.25 5.99
C LYS A 82 -36.24 3.23 6.54
N CYS A 83 -35.04 3.24 5.97
CA CYS A 83 -33.90 2.60 6.63
C CYS A 83 -33.99 3.09 8.07
N SER A 84 -34.38 2.24 9.00
CA SER A 84 -34.42 2.62 10.39
C SER A 84 -33.00 3.02 10.73
N SER A 85 -32.85 4.22 11.30
CA SER A 85 -31.56 4.66 11.82
C SER A 85 -30.91 3.48 12.51
N HIS A 86 -29.78 3.07 11.97
CA HIS A 86 -28.98 1.91 12.34
C HIS A 86 -29.09 1.63 13.84
N ARG A 87 -29.51 0.45 14.22
CA ARG A 87 -29.21 -0.07 15.54
C ARG A 87 -27.70 -0.28 15.56
N VAL A 88 -26.97 0.76 15.93
CA VAL A 88 -25.56 0.64 16.27
C VAL A 88 -25.53 -0.32 17.45
N HIS A 89 -25.16 -1.56 17.23
CA HIS A 89 -24.80 -2.42 18.35
C HIS A 89 -23.64 -1.72 19.06
N PRO A 90 -23.82 -1.36 20.35
CA PRO A 90 -22.73 -0.73 21.07
C PRO A 90 -21.54 -1.70 21.01
N LEU A 91 -20.44 -1.21 20.43
CA LEU A 91 -19.18 -1.93 20.49
C LEU A 91 -18.86 -2.17 21.96
N ARG A 92 -18.51 -3.41 22.33
CA ARG A 92 -18.11 -3.74 23.69
C ARG A 92 -16.73 -3.13 23.94
N GLY A 93 -16.70 -2.00 24.59
CA GLY A 93 -15.50 -1.30 25.02
C GLY A 93 -15.51 0.17 24.60
N ASP A 94 -14.91 0.99 25.45
CA ASP A 94 -14.65 2.39 25.14
C ASP A 94 -13.30 2.53 24.43
N HIS A 95 -13.20 3.55 23.56
CA HIS A 95 -11.91 3.90 22.97
C HIS A 95 -10.94 4.35 24.07
N ASP A 96 -9.76 3.74 24.09
CA ASP A 96 -8.74 4.06 25.07
C ASP A 96 -7.98 5.33 24.66
N GLU A 97 -8.18 6.42 25.41
CA GLU A 97 -7.48 7.68 25.20
C GLU A 97 -5.97 7.60 25.48
N ARG A 98 -5.50 6.57 26.19
CA ARG A 98 -4.07 6.31 26.37
C ARG A 98 -3.36 6.03 25.05
N SER A 99 -4.07 5.53 24.03
CA SER A 99 -3.58 5.34 22.67
C SER A 99 -3.05 6.63 22.01
N LEU A 100 -3.48 7.80 22.51
CA LEU A 100 -3.04 9.11 22.02
C LEU A 100 -1.53 9.35 22.12
N VAL A 101 -0.80 8.56 22.92
CA VAL A 101 0.67 8.62 22.95
C VAL A 101 1.30 8.26 21.61
N PHE A 102 0.60 7.49 20.78
CA PHE A 102 1.01 7.08 19.43
C PHE A 102 0.35 7.89 18.31
N ALA A 103 -0.53 8.84 18.65
CA ALA A 103 -1.19 9.66 17.64
C ALA A 103 -0.17 10.55 16.93
N ASP A 104 -0.25 10.61 15.61
CA ASP A 104 0.57 11.56 14.84
C ASP A 104 0.32 12.99 15.31
N LEU A 105 1.25 13.89 14.99
CA LEU A 105 1.13 15.29 15.39
C LEU A 105 -0.11 15.93 14.79
N THR A 106 -0.80 16.74 15.57
CA THR A 106 -1.90 17.57 15.10
C THR A 106 -1.35 18.75 14.26
N HIS A 107 -2.22 19.36 13.47
CA HIS A 107 -1.83 20.56 12.71
C HIS A 107 -1.24 21.64 13.65
N GLU A 108 -1.86 21.83 14.80
CA GLU A 108 -1.46 22.82 15.79
C GLU A 108 -0.07 22.49 16.37
N GLU A 109 0.19 21.22 16.70
CA GLU A 109 1.50 20.78 17.17
C GLU A 109 2.59 20.99 16.13
N TYR A 110 2.31 20.67 14.85
CA TYR A 110 3.26 20.97 13.76
C TYR A 110 3.60 22.47 13.69
N VAL A 111 2.59 23.33 13.73
CA VAL A 111 2.79 24.79 13.69
C VAL A 111 3.59 25.28 14.87
N GLN A 112 3.30 24.79 16.08
CA GLN A 112 4.00 25.19 17.30
C GLN A 112 5.46 24.75 17.30
N VAL A 113 5.76 23.52 16.85
CA VAL A 113 7.13 23.02 16.71
C VAL A 113 7.88 23.84 15.65
N GLN A 114 7.26 24.10 14.50
CA GLN A 114 7.86 24.93 13.46
C GLN A 114 8.19 26.32 13.98
N GLN A 115 7.22 27.00 14.61
CA GLN A 115 7.42 28.35 15.15
C GLN A 115 8.51 28.39 16.21
N TYR A 116 8.53 27.39 17.12
CA TYR A 116 9.58 27.27 18.13
C TYR A 116 10.96 27.19 17.48
N MET A 117 11.15 26.24 16.53
CA MET A 117 12.45 26.04 15.86
C MET A 117 12.91 27.27 15.06
N LEU A 118 11.99 27.98 14.41
CA LEU A 118 12.32 29.19 13.65
C LEU A 118 12.65 30.40 14.54
N ASN A 119 12.18 30.42 15.78
CA ASN A 119 12.45 31.50 16.72
C ASN A 119 13.75 31.29 17.50
N GLU A 120 14.32 30.08 17.53
CA GLU A 120 15.60 29.78 18.18
C GLU A 120 16.75 30.31 17.32
N LYS A 121 17.36 31.43 17.78
CA LYS A 121 18.40 32.17 17.03
C LYS A 121 19.70 31.39 16.83
N ASP A 122 20.01 30.49 17.75
CA ASP A 122 21.20 29.64 17.69
C ASP A 122 21.11 28.59 16.57
N LEU A 123 19.92 28.22 16.14
CA LEU A 123 19.70 27.30 15.04
C LEU A 123 19.91 27.94 13.66
N ASP A 124 19.74 29.26 13.53
CA ASP A 124 19.98 30.00 12.27
C ASP A 124 19.19 29.37 11.06
N ILE A 125 17.91 29.07 11.28
CA ILE A 125 17.04 28.44 10.27
C ILE A 125 16.39 29.54 9.41
N SER A 126 16.46 29.36 8.08
CA SER A 126 15.81 30.25 7.12
C SER A 126 14.28 30.12 7.15
N THR A 127 13.60 31.25 7.04
CA THR A 127 12.14 31.34 6.93
C THR A 127 11.67 31.38 5.47
N ASN A 128 12.57 31.24 4.49
CA ASN A 128 12.21 31.28 3.07
C ASN A 128 11.35 30.08 2.69
N GLN A 129 10.38 30.32 1.83
CA GLN A 129 9.47 29.27 1.33
C GLN A 129 10.15 28.32 0.34
N VAL A 130 11.05 28.81 -0.49
CA VAL A 130 11.84 28.03 -1.45
C VAL A 130 13.24 27.81 -0.89
N THR A 131 13.57 26.56 -0.63
CA THR A 131 14.84 26.21 0.03
C THR A 131 15.90 25.88 -1.01
N LYS A 132 17.04 26.61 -0.92
CA LYS A 132 18.25 26.27 -1.70
C LYS A 132 19.13 25.31 -0.92
N PRO A 133 19.92 24.47 -1.58
CA PRO A 133 20.88 23.56 -0.90
C PRO A 133 21.85 24.28 0.05
N SER A 134 22.18 25.53 -0.24
CA SER A 134 23.07 26.36 0.58
C SER A 134 22.43 26.96 1.84
N GLN A 135 21.13 26.88 1.99
CA GLN A 135 20.42 27.44 3.15
C GLN A 135 20.35 26.44 4.31
N ASN A 136 20.12 27.00 5.51
CA ASN A 136 19.74 26.20 6.67
C ASN A 136 18.22 26.18 6.73
N PHE A 137 17.59 25.00 6.71
CA PHE A 137 16.14 24.93 6.70
C PHE A 137 15.61 23.68 7.39
N LEU A 138 14.39 23.79 7.84
CA LEU A 138 13.65 22.77 8.51
C LEU A 138 13.07 21.82 7.46
N PHE A 139 13.55 20.58 7.44
CA PHE A 139 13.19 19.60 6.42
C PHE A 139 12.00 18.73 6.82
N LEU A 140 11.99 18.22 8.07
CA LEU A 140 11.02 17.26 8.55
C LEU A 140 10.61 17.57 9.99
N ILE A 141 9.33 17.42 10.27
CA ILE A 141 8.79 17.29 11.64
C ILE A 141 7.96 16.01 11.67
N ASN A 142 8.21 15.14 12.65
CA ASN A 142 7.46 13.91 12.88
C ASN A 142 7.23 13.70 14.37
N LEU A 143 6.29 12.82 14.74
CA LEU A 143 6.16 12.37 16.13
C LEU A 143 7.42 11.62 16.57
N SER A 144 7.98 12.00 17.71
CA SER A 144 8.97 11.20 18.44
C SER A 144 8.22 10.17 19.28
N LEU A 145 8.41 8.90 19.00
CA LEU A 145 7.77 7.84 19.78
C LEU A 145 8.36 7.77 21.18
N PRO A 146 7.57 7.55 22.24
CA PRO A 146 8.07 7.32 23.58
C PRO A 146 8.86 6.00 23.64
N LYS A 147 9.76 5.87 24.62
CA LYS A 147 10.42 4.60 24.91
C LYS A 147 9.39 3.52 25.23
N LYS A 148 9.61 2.30 24.74
CA LYS A 148 8.66 1.19 24.94
C LYS A 148 8.29 0.97 26.39
N ALA A 149 9.27 0.97 27.30
CA ALA A 149 9.02 0.75 28.72
C ALA A 149 8.10 1.82 29.34
N GLU A 150 8.26 3.10 28.95
CA GLU A 150 7.41 4.20 29.44
C GLU A 150 6.00 4.09 28.85
N ALA A 151 5.90 3.80 27.56
CA ALA A 151 4.62 3.59 26.88
C ALA A 151 3.84 2.44 27.50
N LEU A 152 4.47 1.28 27.72
CA LEU A 152 3.86 0.11 28.34
C LEU A 152 3.40 0.40 29.78
N ALA A 153 4.22 1.10 30.57
CA ALA A 153 3.84 1.49 31.92
C ALA A 153 2.59 2.37 31.94
N TYR A 154 2.47 3.29 31.01
CA TYR A 154 1.30 4.14 30.89
C TYR A 154 0.07 3.40 30.37
N LEU A 155 0.21 2.61 29.30
CA LEU A 155 -0.88 1.82 28.71
C LEU A 155 -1.48 0.81 29.69
N ASP A 156 -0.65 0.22 30.54
CA ASP A 156 -1.08 -0.75 31.56
C ASP A 156 -1.46 -0.08 32.90
N ALA A 157 -1.62 1.25 32.92
CA ALA A 157 -1.96 2.07 34.11
C ALA A 157 -1.00 1.89 35.30
N LYS A 158 0.29 1.66 35.03
CA LYS A 158 1.36 1.46 36.02
C LYS A 158 2.33 2.64 36.11
N GLY A 159 2.22 3.62 35.19
CA GLY A 159 3.13 4.76 35.12
C GLY A 159 2.46 6.04 34.64
N PRO A 160 3.19 7.18 34.72
CA PRO A 160 2.71 8.46 34.23
C PRO A 160 2.63 8.46 32.68
N LYS A 161 1.90 9.42 32.14
CA LYS A 161 1.86 9.67 30.70
C LYS A 161 3.25 10.10 30.21
N PRO A 162 3.83 9.44 29.19
CA PRO A 162 5.09 9.87 28.58
C PRO A 162 5.00 11.30 28.08
N VAL A 163 6.13 12.00 28.11
CA VAL A 163 6.23 13.33 27.51
C VAL A 163 6.05 13.17 25.99
N ARG A 164 5.19 14.01 25.42
CA ARG A 164 4.97 14.02 23.98
C ARG A 164 5.98 14.96 23.34
N GLU A 165 6.71 14.47 22.34
CA GLU A 165 7.81 15.15 21.67
C GLU A 165 7.72 15.00 20.15
N ALA A 166 8.43 15.86 19.42
CA ALA A 166 8.62 15.77 17.99
C ALA A 166 10.08 15.50 17.64
N THR A 167 10.32 14.70 16.61
CA THR A 167 11.61 14.61 15.92
C THR A 167 11.63 15.64 14.80
N VAL A 168 12.67 16.44 14.75
CA VAL A 168 12.86 17.52 13.78
C VAL A 168 14.19 17.35 13.06
N VAL A 169 14.17 17.37 11.72
CA VAL A 169 15.38 17.31 10.89
C VAL A 169 15.66 18.69 10.31
N VAL A 170 16.89 19.17 10.49
CA VAL A 170 17.36 20.44 9.95
C VAL A 170 18.57 20.21 9.06
N PHE A 171 18.50 20.74 7.84
CA PHE A 171 19.63 20.75 6.90
C PHE A 171 20.39 22.06 7.05
N TYR A 172 21.69 21.99 7.30
CA TYR A 172 22.59 23.13 7.44
C TYR A 172 23.51 23.22 6.22
N GLY A 173 23.01 23.85 5.14
CA GLY A 173 23.65 23.83 3.83
C GLY A 173 25.10 24.27 3.83
N THR A 174 25.38 25.53 4.17
CA THR A 174 26.75 26.06 4.18
C THR A 174 27.61 25.53 5.32
N LYS A 175 27.00 25.06 6.41
CA LYS A 175 27.72 24.45 7.54
C LYS A 175 28.16 23.02 7.23
N GLY A 176 27.55 22.34 6.21
CA GLY A 176 27.98 21.06 5.68
C GLY A 176 27.46 19.83 6.44
N TYR A 177 26.45 19.96 7.31
CA TYR A 177 25.94 18.87 8.12
C TYR A 177 24.40 18.87 8.24
N ILE A 178 23.87 17.75 8.70
CA ILE A 178 22.47 17.56 9.04
C ILE A 178 22.37 17.30 10.54
N LYS A 179 21.33 17.84 11.17
CA LYS A 179 21.03 17.60 12.58
C LYS A 179 19.62 17.10 12.77
N GLU A 180 19.47 16.16 13.71
CA GLU A 180 18.18 15.72 14.22
C GLU A 180 18.00 16.19 15.66
N TYR A 181 16.83 16.79 15.91
CA TYR A 181 16.46 17.28 17.22
C TYR A 181 15.24 16.56 17.76
N VAL A 182 15.21 16.35 19.07
CA VAL A 182 13.98 16.08 19.81
C VAL A 182 13.50 17.38 20.42
N VAL A 183 12.25 17.74 20.14
CA VAL A 183 11.63 19.01 20.53
C VAL A 183 10.41 18.75 21.38
N GLY A 184 10.31 19.40 22.53
CA GLY A 184 9.23 19.22 23.48
C GLY A 184 9.18 20.23 24.61
N PRO A 185 8.27 20.02 25.59
CA PRO A 185 7.13 19.10 25.54
C PRO A 185 6.02 19.64 24.62
N LEU A 186 5.25 18.75 24.00
CA LEU A 186 4.11 19.18 23.22
C LEU A 186 2.84 19.28 24.09
N PRO A 187 1.90 20.20 23.76
CA PRO A 187 1.85 21.04 22.55
C PRO A 187 2.70 22.34 22.64
N ASN A 188 3.29 22.67 23.76
CA ASN A 188 4.05 23.93 23.98
C ASN A 188 5.55 23.64 24.14
N PRO A 189 6.33 23.58 23.05
CA PRO A 189 7.74 23.26 23.11
C PRO A 189 8.54 24.34 23.85
N THR A 190 9.45 23.90 24.73
CA THR A 190 10.33 24.75 25.54
C THR A 190 11.80 24.35 25.48
N TYR A 191 12.10 23.23 24.83
CA TYR A 191 13.45 22.75 24.63
C TYR A 191 13.60 22.03 23.30
N HIS A 192 14.82 22.01 22.81
CA HIS A 192 15.28 21.12 21.74
C HIS A 192 16.62 20.48 22.15
N ARG A 193 16.84 19.25 21.72
CA ARG A 193 18.06 18.50 22.01
C ARG A 193 18.56 17.83 20.74
N ASP A 194 19.81 18.11 20.36
CA ASP A 194 20.47 17.40 19.26
C ASP A 194 20.68 15.93 19.65
N VAL A 195 20.11 15.03 18.87
CA VAL A 195 20.18 13.57 19.05
C VAL A 195 20.91 12.86 17.92
N THR A 196 21.53 13.60 17.01
CA THR A 196 22.14 13.05 15.80
C THR A 196 23.19 11.99 16.12
N VAL A 197 24.19 12.36 16.92
CA VAL A 197 25.28 11.44 17.28
C VAL A 197 24.81 10.35 18.23
N GLU A 198 23.84 10.65 19.11
CA GLU A 198 23.23 9.65 20.00
C GLU A 198 22.55 8.52 19.17
N ARG A 199 21.83 8.89 18.10
CA ARG A 199 21.08 7.93 17.26
C ARG A 199 21.97 7.15 16.31
N TYR A 200 22.89 7.83 15.64
CA TYR A 200 23.62 7.27 14.50
C TYR A 200 25.08 6.95 14.78
N GLN A 201 25.60 7.34 15.95
CA GLN A 201 27.00 7.19 16.34
C GLN A 201 27.97 7.88 15.36
N MET A 202 27.46 8.84 14.57
CA MET A 202 28.21 9.59 13.58
C MET A 202 27.57 10.96 13.32
N GLU A 203 28.34 11.88 12.81
CA GLU A 203 27.86 13.13 12.23
C GLU A 203 27.27 12.85 10.84
N LEU A 204 26.19 13.52 10.48
CA LEU A 204 25.54 13.35 9.18
C LEU A 204 26.00 14.45 8.21
N PRO A 205 26.72 14.11 7.12
CA PRO A 205 27.16 15.11 6.15
C PRO A 205 25.97 15.64 5.34
N ILE A 206 26.01 16.91 4.96
CA ILE A 206 24.94 17.55 4.17
C ILE A 206 24.66 16.82 2.85
N ASN A 207 25.68 16.18 2.28
CA ASN A 207 25.55 15.45 1.03
C ASN A 207 24.79 14.12 1.17
N ALA A 208 24.54 13.64 2.39
CA ALA A 208 23.62 12.53 2.65
C ALA A 208 22.14 12.94 2.54
N ARG A 209 21.83 14.25 2.46
CA ARG A 209 20.47 14.76 2.36
C ARG A 209 19.75 14.22 1.13
N LEU A 210 18.44 14.12 1.23
CA LEU A 210 17.56 13.94 0.07
C LEU A 210 17.71 15.08 -0.94
N VAL A 211 17.31 14.83 -2.16
CA VAL A 211 17.06 15.92 -3.12
C VAL A 211 15.73 16.56 -2.75
N THR A 212 15.77 17.84 -2.40
CA THR A 212 14.59 18.60 -2.01
C THR A 212 13.86 19.15 -3.22
N VAL A 213 12.60 19.55 -3.03
CA VAL A 213 11.81 20.21 -4.09
C VAL A 213 12.54 21.44 -4.64
N GLY A 214 13.18 22.24 -3.75
CA GLY A 214 13.99 23.38 -4.17
C GLY A 214 15.22 22.99 -5.00
N GLU A 215 15.92 21.91 -4.62
CA GLU A 215 17.07 21.40 -5.39
C GLU A 215 16.62 20.85 -6.76
N TYR A 216 15.48 20.18 -6.84
CA TYR A 216 14.88 19.75 -8.11
C TYR A 216 14.56 20.91 -9.05
N ALA A 217 13.94 21.97 -8.50
CA ALA A 217 13.64 23.15 -9.29
C ALA A 217 14.90 23.79 -9.86
N LEU A 218 15.97 23.90 -9.07
CA LEU A 218 17.26 24.40 -9.52
C LEU A 218 17.91 23.48 -10.56
N LEU A 219 17.85 22.15 -10.36
CA LEU A 219 18.39 21.17 -11.29
C LEU A 219 17.66 21.23 -12.64
N PHE A 220 16.34 21.35 -12.62
CA PHE A 220 15.56 21.48 -13.85
C PHE A 220 15.89 22.79 -14.59
N ASN A 221 16.00 23.90 -13.86
CA ASN A 221 16.44 25.18 -14.45
C ASN A 221 17.84 25.09 -15.04
N PHE A 222 18.78 24.43 -14.35
CA PHE A 222 20.13 24.17 -14.86
C PHE A 222 20.09 23.38 -16.18
N LEU A 223 19.25 22.36 -16.27
CA LEU A 223 19.08 21.57 -17.51
C LEU A 223 18.48 22.40 -18.65
N LEU A 224 17.54 23.29 -18.35
CA LEU A 224 16.98 24.21 -19.36
C LEU A 224 18.05 25.13 -19.94
N THR A 225 18.91 25.69 -19.10
CA THR A 225 19.92 26.68 -19.49
C THR A 225 21.17 26.06 -20.09
N GLU A 226 21.70 24.99 -19.50
CA GLU A 226 23.01 24.43 -19.88
C GLU A 226 22.90 23.26 -20.87
N VAL A 227 21.73 22.66 -21.03
CA VAL A 227 21.57 21.50 -21.90
C VAL A 227 20.56 21.77 -23.01
N PHE A 228 19.33 22.07 -22.65
CA PHE A 228 18.25 22.13 -23.65
C PHE A 228 18.36 23.33 -24.59
N SER A 229 18.79 24.49 -24.10
CA SER A 229 19.04 25.67 -24.92
C SER A 229 20.12 25.46 -25.99
N LYS A 230 21.08 24.56 -25.75
CA LYS A 230 22.15 24.22 -26.66
C LYS A 230 21.78 23.09 -27.62
N LEU A 231 20.70 22.32 -27.36
CA LEU A 231 20.26 21.14 -28.10
C LEU A 231 18.90 21.33 -28.79
N GLU A 232 18.44 22.55 -29.02
CA GLU A 232 17.10 22.84 -29.57
C GLU A 232 16.81 22.08 -30.87
N LYS A 233 17.81 21.99 -31.79
CA LYS A 233 17.66 21.25 -33.03
C LYS A 233 17.43 19.78 -32.81
N LEU A 234 18.22 19.16 -31.93
CA LEU A 234 18.06 17.76 -31.55
C LEU A 234 16.67 17.51 -30.94
N LEU A 235 16.24 18.34 -29.97
CA LEU A 235 14.93 18.22 -29.31
C LEU A 235 13.79 18.29 -30.35
N LYS A 236 13.88 19.20 -31.30
CA LYS A 236 12.86 19.38 -32.33
C LYS A 236 12.85 18.24 -33.35
N GLU A 237 14.03 17.86 -33.88
CA GLU A 237 14.11 16.83 -34.91
C GLU A 237 13.90 15.42 -34.38
N SER A 238 14.43 15.09 -33.20
CA SER A 238 14.31 13.75 -32.62
C SER A 238 13.00 13.52 -31.87
N PHE A 239 12.58 14.51 -31.09
CA PHE A 239 11.45 14.32 -30.16
C PHE A 239 10.22 15.17 -30.51
N ASN A 240 10.35 16.08 -31.49
CA ASN A 240 9.29 17.00 -31.91
C ASN A 240 8.71 17.83 -30.73
N VAL A 241 9.59 18.35 -29.88
CA VAL A 241 9.27 19.15 -28.70
C VAL A 241 10.18 20.34 -28.54
N GLY A 242 9.72 21.36 -27.81
CA GLY A 242 10.58 22.40 -27.25
C GLY A 242 11.24 21.97 -25.94
N PRO A 243 12.18 22.76 -25.43
CA PRO A 243 12.92 22.47 -24.19
C PRO A 243 12.03 22.17 -22.98
N GLU A 244 10.90 22.85 -22.87
CA GLU A 244 9.97 22.77 -21.76
C GLU A 244 9.01 21.56 -21.82
N LYS A 245 9.12 20.72 -22.86
CA LYS A 245 8.16 19.62 -23.12
C LYS A 245 8.75 18.22 -22.96
N LEU A 246 9.82 18.10 -22.22
CA LEU A 246 10.33 16.83 -21.72
C LEU A 246 10.18 16.79 -20.21
N ASN A 247 9.60 15.72 -19.71
CA ASN A 247 9.63 15.42 -18.30
C ASN A 247 10.96 14.77 -17.94
N ALA A 248 11.50 15.15 -16.80
CA ALA A 248 12.68 14.56 -16.23
C ALA A 248 12.27 13.59 -15.12
N PHE A 249 12.87 12.43 -15.09
CA PHE A 249 12.85 11.54 -13.95
C PHE A 249 14.27 11.41 -13.43
N GLU A 250 14.49 12.00 -12.28
CA GLU A 250 15.76 12.01 -11.62
C GLU A 250 15.96 10.68 -10.90
N GLN A 251 17.06 10.04 -11.22
CA GLN A 251 17.58 9.01 -10.35
C GLN A 251 18.21 9.66 -9.11
N MET A 252 18.11 9.01 -7.97
CA MET A 252 18.74 9.54 -6.76
C MET A 252 20.25 9.72 -6.98
N PRO A 253 20.88 10.75 -6.39
CA PRO A 253 22.29 11.00 -6.54
C PRO A 253 23.14 9.78 -6.23
N ARG A 254 24.04 9.44 -7.14
CA ARG A 254 24.86 8.26 -7.00
C ARG A 254 26.23 8.49 -7.64
N GLY A 255 27.26 8.50 -6.81
CA GLY A 255 28.64 8.55 -7.29
C GLY A 255 29.43 7.32 -6.85
N VAL A 256 30.74 7.47 -6.79
CA VAL A 256 31.67 6.40 -6.42
C VAL A 256 31.85 6.30 -4.90
N ARG A 257 31.59 7.38 -4.17
CA ARG A 257 31.71 7.48 -2.70
C ARG A 257 30.39 7.91 -2.10
N SER A 258 30.24 7.64 -0.79
CA SER A 258 29.16 8.20 -0.01
C SER A 258 29.13 9.71 -0.12
N GLY A 259 27.94 10.25 -0.35
CA GLY A 259 27.74 11.70 -0.48
C GLY A 259 28.13 12.31 -1.83
N ASP A 260 28.66 11.53 -2.76
CA ASP A 260 28.84 12.01 -4.14
C ASP A 260 27.47 12.29 -4.75
N ARG A 261 27.19 13.55 -5.09
CA ARG A 261 25.90 13.97 -5.67
C ARG A 261 26.03 14.14 -7.17
N LYS A 262 25.90 13.02 -7.85
CA LYS A 262 25.87 12.95 -9.32
C LYS A 262 24.60 12.24 -9.74
N THR A 263 23.75 12.93 -10.47
CA THR A 263 22.43 12.40 -10.86
C THR A 263 22.37 12.18 -12.35
N TRP A 264 22.03 10.95 -12.76
CA TRP A 264 21.56 10.68 -14.11
C TRP A 264 20.10 11.09 -14.21
N VAL A 265 19.83 12.08 -15.03
CA VAL A 265 18.46 12.54 -15.32
C VAL A 265 18.03 11.89 -16.64
N SER A 266 17.02 11.03 -16.54
CA SER A 266 16.43 10.36 -17.72
C SER A 266 15.21 11.17 -18.18
N PHE A 267 15.06 11.33 -19.50
CA PHE A 267 13.98 12.13 -20.05
C PHE A 267 12.89 11.28 -20.68
N PHE A 268 11.68 11.77 -20.50
CA PHE A 268 10.42 11.16 -20.93
C PHE A 268 9.53 12.19 -21.63
N ARG A 269 8.57 11.70 -22.39
CA ARG A 269 7.55 12.56 -23.01
C ARG A 269 6.65 13.18 -21.94
N ASP A 270 6.31 14.45 -22.12
CA ASP A 270 5.32 15.15 -21.31
C ASP A 270 3.90 14.70 -21.69
N MET A 271 3.45 13.63 -21.06
CA MET A 271 2.13 13.05 -21.27
C MET A 271 1.72 12.14 -20.10
N SER A 272 0.43 11.82 -19.99
CA SER A 272 -0.05 10.83 -19.03
C SER A 272 0.71 9.52 -19.16
N GLY A 273 1.17 8.97 -18.02
CA GLY A 273 1.94 7.75 -18.01
C GLY A 273 3.36 7.92 -18.58
N MET A 274 3.96 9.06 -18.35
CA MET A 274 5.31 9.39 -18.86
C MET A 274 6.32 8.26 -18.65
N TYR A 275 6.25 7.51 -17.55
CA TYR A 275 7.19 6.43 -17.19
C TYR A 275 7.32 5.32 -18.23
N ILE A 276 6.35 5.19 -19.14
CA ILE A 276 6.38 4.23 -20.24
C ILE A 276 6.67 4.89 -21.61
N HIS A 277 7.18 6.14 -21.59
CA HIS A 277 7.51 6.92 -22.79
C HIS A 277 8.93 7.50 -22.75
N PRO A 278 9.98 6.68 -22.49
CA PRO A 278 11.36 7.16 -22.50
C PRO A 278 11.78 7.64 -23.88
N VAL A 279 12.62 8.66 -23.94
CA VAL A 279 13.06 9.24 -25.22
C VAL A 279 14.48 8.87 -25.63
N GLY A 280 15.21 8.11 -24.82
CA GLY A 280 16.57 7.65 -25.14
C GLY A 280 17.62 8.74 -25.02
N PHE A 281 17.36 9.71 -24.16
CA PHE A 281 18.26 10.80 -23.80
C PHE A 281 18.40 10.86 -22.28
N GLU A 282 19.63 10.90 -21.78
CA GLU A 282 19.94 11.01 -20.36
C GLU A 282 21.14 11.93 -20.14
N VAL A 283 21.18 12.65 -19.03
CA VAL A 283 22.23 13.61 -18.70
C VAL A 283 22.74 13.36 -17.28
N LEU A 284 24.05 13.23 -17.12
CA LEU A 284 24.70 13.16 -15.82
C LEU A 284 25.06 14.57 -15.38
N VAL A 285 24.43 15.01 -14.30
CA VAL A 285 24.72 16.29 -13.67
C VAL A 285 25.44 16.05 -12.35
N ASN A 286 26.57 16.75 -12.17
CA ASN A 286 27.23 16.85 -10.88
C ASN A 286 26.69 18.09 -10.15
N HIS A 287 26.02 17.87 -9.04
CA HIS A 287 25.45 18.88 -8.16
C HIS A 287 25.89 18.66 -6.71
N GLU A 288 27.14 18.22 -6.53
CA GLU A 288 27.75 17.97 -5.23
C GLU A 288 27.88 19.25 -4.40
N SER A 289 28.17 20.37 -5.06
CA SER A 289 28.25 21.66 -4.42
C SER A 289 26.85 22.17 -4.03
N VAL A 290 26.74 22.73 -2.82
CA VAL A 290 25.53 23.46 -2.40
C VAL A 290 25.35 24.80 -3.12
N ASN A 291 26.40 25.26 -3.86
CA ASN A 291 26.37 26.43 -4.72
C ASN A 291 26.03 25.99 -6.16
N GLU A 292 24.85 26.34 -6.63
CA GLU A 292 24.35 25.96 -7.94
C GLU A 292 25.23 26.46 -9.11
N SER A 293 26.01 27.51 -8.94
CA SER A 293 26.91 28.02 -9.97
C SER A 293 28.11 27.10 -10.27
N GLU A 294 28.36 26.12 -9.41
CA GLU A 294 29.44 25.14 -9.57
C GLU A 294 28.96 23.83 -10.19
N TRP A 295 27.66 23.73 -10.45
CA TRP A 295 27.08 22.55 -11.06
C TRP A 295 27.54 22.41 -12.51
N ARG A 296 27.68 21.18 -12.99
CA ARG A 296 28.17 20.92 -14.34
C ARG A 296 27.61 19.63 -14.92
N VAL A 297 27.45 19.60 -16.22
CA VAL A 297 27.19 18.38 -16.99
C VAL A 297 28.50 17.58 -17.06
N GLU A 298 28.49 16.30 -16.70
CA GLU A 298 29.65 15.42 -16.79
C GLU A 298 29.58 14.46 -17.98
N ARG A 299 28.39 14.04 -18.37
CA ARG A 299 28.14 13.10 -19.48
C ARG A 299 26.72 13.27 -20.02
N LEU A 300 26.57 12.88 -21.30
CA LEU A 300 25.25 12.70 -21.89
C LEU A 300 25.19 11.33 -22.54
N LEU A 301 23.98 10.75 -22.55
CA LEU A 301 23.66 9.56 -23.33
C LEU A 301 22.57 9.95 -24.34
N TYR A 302 22.83 9.66 -25.63
CA TYR A 302 21.82 9.79 -26.66
C TYR A 302 21.86 8.56 -27.57
N ASN A 303 20.71 7.90 -27.70
CA ASN A 303 20.57 6.69 -28.51
C ASN A 303 21.64 5.60 -28.24
N GLY A 304 21.96 5.37 -26.94
CA GLY A 304 22.92 4.38 -26.50
C GLY A 304 24.40 4.77 -26.67
N ARG A 305 24.68 6.00 -27.10
CA ARG A 305 26.06 6.52 -27.23
C ARG A 305 26.32 7.63 -26.21
N TYR A 306 27.49 7.61 -25.60
CA TYR A 306 27.95 8.59 -24.61
C TYR A 306 28.70 9.75 -25.25
N PHE A 307 28.47 10.97 -24.70
CA PHE A 307 29.14 12.21 -25.09
C PHE A 307 29.74 12.89 -23.87
N ASN A 308 30.86 13.62 -24.06
CA ASN A 308 31.56 14.28 -22.96
C ASN A 308 30.97 15.64 -22.61
N SER A 309 30.34 16.29 -23.59
CA SER A 309 29.75 17.62 -23.42
C SER A 309 28.49 17.77 -24.30
N THR A 310 27.75 18.83 -24.01
CA THR A 310 26.60 19.23 -24.84
C THR A 310 27.05 19.64 -26.24
N GLU A 311 28.20 20.33 -26.32
CA GLU A 311 28.82 20.78 -27.57
C GLU A 311 29.23 19.59 -28.45
N ASP A 312 29.85 18.55 -27.86
CA ASP A 312 30.23 17.33 -28.59
C ASP A 312 28.99 16.68 -29.23
N LEU A 313 27.92 16.52 -28.44
CA LEU A 313 26.67 15.95 -28.94
C LEU A 313 26.07 16.80 -30.05
N GLN A 314 26.02 18.12 -29.89
CA GLN A 314 25.45 19.03 -30.89
C GLN A 314 26.26 19.00 -32.19
N GLN A 315 27.59 19.03 -32.09
CA GLN A 315 28.47 18.97 -33.27
C GLN A 315 28.24 17.67 -34.06
N GLU A 316 28.34 16.52 -33.39
CA GLU A 316 28.17 15.23 -34.06
C GLU A 316 26.74 15.02 -34.59
N TYR A 317 25.74 15.62 -33.93
CA TYR A 317 24.35 15.60 -34.39
C TYR A 317 24.19 16.42 -35.70
N ASP A 318 24.83 17.57 -35.77
CA ASP A 318 24.81 18.44 -36.94
C ASP A 318 25.57 17.84 -38.13
N GLU A 319 26.70 17.20 -37.88
CA GLU A 319 27.51 16.47 -38.88
C GLU A 319 26.80 15.20 -39.40
N GLY A 320 25.75 14.74 -38.71
CA GLY A 320 25.03 13.52 -39.05
C GLY A 320 25.79 12.24 -38.70
N SER A 321 26.77 12.31 -37.79
CA SER A 321 27.58 11.18 -37.33
C SER A 321 26.89 10.35 -36.23
N VAL A 322 25.74 10.78 -35.74
CA VAL A 322 24.91 10.04 -34.78
C VAL A 322 23.62 9.53 -35.42
N ASN A 323 23.22 8.32 -35.06
CA ASN A 323 21.92 7.79 -35.47
C ASN A 323 20.81 8.56 -34.76
N LYS A 324 20.00 9.30 -35.50
CA LYS A 324 18.94 10.14 -34.97
C LYS A 324 17.78 9.28 -34.47
N ILE A 325 17.31 9.56 -33.24
CA ILE A 325 16.02 9.05 -32.76
C ILE A 325 14.93 9.84 -33.48
N VAL A 326 13.94 9.16 -34.02
CA VAL A 326 12.72 9.78 -34.54
C VAL A 326 11.55 9.25 -33.74
N TYR A 327 11.09 10.05 -32.78
CA TYR A 327 9.96 9.67 -31.94
C TYR A 327 8.66 9.68 -32.77
N LYS A 328 7.95 8.56 -32.72
CA LYS A 328 6.62 8.43 -33.31
C LYS A 328 5.57 8.45 -32.18
N PRO A 329 4.67 9.44 -32.20
CA PRO A 329 3.61 9.46 -31.20
C PRO A 329 2.75 8.19 -31.28
N SER A 330 2.56 7.52 -30.14
CA SER A 330 1.56 6.47 -29.98
C SER A 330 0.50 6.96 -29.01
N PRO A 331 -0.69 7.34 -29.48
CA PRO A 331 -1.72 7.93 -28.62
C PRO A 331 -2.46 6.91 -27.76
N ASP A 332 -2.25 5.61 -27.97
CA ASP A 332 -3.19 4.58 -27.50
C ASP A 332 -2.84 4.02 -26.11
N TYR A 333 -1.67 4.33 -25.56
CA TYR A 333 -1.32 3.93 -24.21
C TYR A 333 -0.70 5.09 -23.43
N GLY A 334 -0.87 5.11 -22.13
CA GLY A 334 -0.34 6.17 -21.27
C GLY A 334 -1.08 6.29 -19.96
N SER A 335 -2.38 5.99 -19.95
CA SER A 335 -3.17 5.99 -18.71
C SER A 335 -4.52 5.33 -18.94
N LEU A 336 -5.13 4.87 -17.85
CA LEU A 336 -6.53 4.45 -17.84
C LEU A 336 -7.42 5.65 -18.21
N LYS A 337 -8.28 5.47 -19.21
CA LYS A 337 -9.20 6.51 -19.68
C LYS A 337 -10.65 6.03 -19.65
N PRO A 338 -11.61 6.92 -19.42
CA PRO A 338 -13.03 6.59 -19.52
C PRO A 338 -13.35 6.02 -20.90
N THR A 339 -14.17 5.01 -20.94
CA THR A 339 -14.70 4.42 -22.19
C THR A 339 -16.11 4.94 -22.43
N ASN A 340 -16.54 5.04 -23.70
CA ASN A 340 -17.90 5.41 -24.08
C ASN A 340 -18.91 4.24 -23.88
N LYS A 341 -18.52 3.17 -23.20
CA LYS A 341 -19.40 2.05 -22.90
C LYS A 341 -20.38 2.44 -21.79
N PRO A 342 -21.61 1.93 -21.80
CA PRO A 342 -22.53 2.13 -20.70
C PRO A 342 -21.90 1.67 -19.38
N LEU A 343 -22.02 2.48 -18.34
CA LEU A 343 -21.52 2.16 -17.02
C LEU A 343 -22.34 1.00 -16.45
N GLN A 344 -21.68 -0.11 -16.13
CA GLN A 344 -22.26 -1.18 -15.33
C GLN A 344 -21.65 -1.09 -13.92
N ILE A 345 -22.50 -0.82 -12.94
CA ILE A 345 -22.07 -0.74 -11.54
C ILE A 345 -21.82 -2.16 -11.06
N GLY A 346 -20.59 -2.44 -10.63
CA GLY A 346 -20.21 -3.70 -9.99
C GLY A 346 -20.79 -3.85 -8.59
N PRO A 347 -20.51 -4.99 -7.90
CA PRO A 347 -20.96 -5.22 -6.54
C PRO A 347 -20.48 -4.09 -5.60
N GLN A 348 -21.38 -3.60 -4.77
CA GLN A 348 -21.08 -2.62 -3.75
C GLN A 348 -21.14 -3.25 -2.37
N GLN A 349 -20.20 -2.93 -1.51
CA GLN A 349 -20.20 -3.39 -0.12
C GLN A 349 -20.94 -2.37 0.76
N PHE A 350 -21.88 -2.84 1.56
CA PHE A 350 -22.56 -2.07 2.60
C PHE A 350 -22.81 -2.93 3.84
N TYR A 351 -23.03 -2.27 4.98
CA TYR A 351 -23.23 -2.94 6.26
C TYR A 351 -24.72 -3.01 6.59
N ALA A 352 -25.36 -4.15 6.32
CA ALA A 352 -26.80 -4.33 6.45
C ALA A 352 -27.35 -4.00 7.86
N GLU A 353 -26.58 -4.32 8.91
CA GLU A 353 -26.95 -4.06 10.30
C GLU A 353 -26.08 -2.99 10.96
N GLY A 354 -25.32 -2.21 10.16
CA GLY A 354 -24.36 -1.23 10.64
C GLY A 354 -22.94 -1.76 10.81
N LYS A 355 -22.01 -0.85 11.03
CA LYS A 355 -20.56 -1.17 11.14
C LYS A 355 -20.27 -1.90 12.45
N ARG A 356 -19.50 -2.98 12.39
CA ARG A 356 -19.01 -3.73 13.55
C ARG A 356 -17.63 -3.24 14.02
N PHE A 357 -17.21 -2.09 13.54
CA PHE A 357 -15.97 -1.42 13.93
C PHE A 357 -16.22 0.07 14.17
N SER A 358 -15.32 0.69 14.90
CA SER A 358 -15.31 2.14 15.06
C SER A 358 -13.90 2.68 15.07
N VAL A 359 -13.78 3.92 14.60
CA VAL A 359 -12.53 4.68 14.58
C VAL A 359 -12.77 5.98 15.33
N ARG A 360 -11.97 6.25 16.37
CA ARG A 360 -12.00 7.52 17.11
C ARG A 360 -10.59 7.97 17.38
N ASN A 361 -10.26 9.18 17.01
CA ASN A 361 -8.89 9.68 17.02
C ASN A 361 -7.96 8.71 16.23
N ASN A 362 -6.93 8.19 16.89
CA ASN A 362 -6.02 7.20 16.35
C ASN A 362 -6.27 5.77 16.88
N HIS A 363 -7.47 5.48 17.37
CA HIS A 363 -7.79 4.18 17.96
C HIS A 363 -8.92 3.49 17.21
N VAL A 364 -8.74 2.21 16.92
CA VAL A 364 -9.69 1.34 16.22
C VAL A 364 -10.20 0.26 17.17
N LEU A 365 -11.50 0.02 17.14
CA LEU A 365 -12.15 -1.14 17.76
C LEU A 365 -12.83 -1.97 16.67
N TYR A 366 -12.65 -3.27 16.69
CA TYR A 366 -13.32 -4.23 15.81
C TYR A 366 -13.53 -5.55 16.52
N LEU A 367 -14.78 -5.89 16.82
CA LEU A 367 -15.11 -7.10 17.57
C LEU A 367 -14.23 -7.25 18.84
N ASP A 368 -13.36 -8.27 18.87
CA ASP A 368 -12.42 -8.50 19.99
C ASP A 368 -11.06 -7.78 19.81
N TRP A 369 -10.86 -7.04 18.70
CA TRP A 369 -9.64 -6.31 18.40
C TRP A 369 -9.68 -4.87 18.91
N SER A 370 -8.54 -4.39 19.39
CA SER A 370 -8.27 -2.97 19.59
C SER A 370 -6.81 -2.65 19.24
N PHE A 371 -6.57 -1.49 18.64
CA PHE A 371 -5.23 -1.01 18.34
C PHE A 371 -5.19 0.50 18.10
N ALA A 372 -4.03 1.12 18.38
CA ALA A 372 -3.72 2.47 17.97
C ALA A 372 -3.03 2.47 16.60
N PHE A 373 -3.12 3.57 15.86
CA PHE A 373 -2.45 3.69 14.57
C PHE A 373 -1.81 5.06 14.38
N GLY A 374 -0.89 5.14 13.43
CA GLY A 374 -0.27 6.34 12.91
C GLY A 374 0.26 6.14 11.50
N LEU A 375 0.66 7.25 10.86
CA LEU A 375 1.28 7.26 9.54
C LEU A 375 2.56 8.11 9.59
N SER A 376 3.71 7.43 9.68
CA SER A 376 5.00 8.12 9.58
C SER A 376 5.18 8.70 8.17
N SER A 377 5.62 9.96 8.07
CA SER A 377 5.94 10.57 6.77
C SER A 377 7.04 9.82 6.03
N LEU A 378 7.95 9.16 6.74
CA LEU A 378 9.08 8.42 6.18
C LEU A 378 8.73 6.98 5.84
N THR A 379 8.31 6.20 6.85
CA THR A 379 8.13 4.75 6.72
C THR A 379 6.72 4.32 6.38
N GLY A 380 5.73 5.21 6.52
CA GLY A 380 4.33 4.89 6.19
C GLY A 380 3.54 4.33 7.37
N MET A 381 2.76 3.31 7.09
CA MET A 381 1.73 2.78 7.99
C MET A 381 2.31 2.04 9.21
N ARG A 382 1.72 2.31 10.39
CA ARG A 382 2.10 1.68 11.66
C ARG A 382 0.90 1.53 12.58
N VAL A 383 0.88 0.45 13.35
CA VAL A 383 -0.09 0.20 14.42
C VAL A 383 0.62 -0.19 15.70
N PHE A 384 0.01 0.16 16.83
CA PHE A 384 0.59 -0.01 18.15
C PHE A 384 -0.43 -0.60 19.12
N ASP A 385 0.08 -1.21 20.21
CA ASP A 385 -0.72 -1.79 21.29
C ASP A 385 -1.87 -2.65 20.77
N VAL A 386 -1.53 -3.53 19.83
CA VAL A 386 -2.50 -4.41 19.17
C VAL A 386 -2.95 -5.48 20.15
N ARG A 387 -4.23 -5.44 20.52
CA ARG A 387 -4.82 -6.36 21.49
C ARG A 387 -5.93 -7.17 20.85
N PHE A 388 -6.01 -8.44 21.26
CA PHE A 388 -7.12 -9.32 20.96
C PHE A 388 -7.69 -9.88 22.25
N LYS A 389 -9.00 -9.72 22.46
CA LYS A 389 -9.67 -10.07 23.73
C LYS A 389 -9.02 -9.40 24.97
N GLY A 390 -8.48 -8.20 24.79
CA GLY A 390 -7.83 -7.41 25.83
C GLY A 390 -6.36 -7.76 26.09
N GLU A 391 -5.84 -8.89 25.58
CA GLU A 391 -4.42 -9.24 25.68
C GLU A 391 -3.61 -8.61 24.54
N ARG A 392 -2.49 -7.94 24.88
CA ARG A 392 -1.55 -7.42 23.88
C ARG A 392 -0.86 -8.58 23.20
N ILE A 393 -0.76 -8.50 21.87
CA ILE A 393 -0.08 -9.47 21.02
C ILE A 393 1.12 -8.82 20.36
N VAL A 394 0.96 -7.56 19.92
CA VAL A 394 1.98 -6.79 19.23
C VAL A 394 2.05 -5.40 19.85
N TYR A 395 3.26 -4.96 20.21
CA TYR A 395 3.50 -3.59 20.62
C TYR A 395 3.53 -2.65 19.42
N GLU A 396 4.31 -3.01 18.38
CA GLU A 396 4.41 -2.27 17.13
C GLU A 396 4.41 -3.22 15.93
N LEU A 397 3.55 -2.95 14.95
CA LEU A 397 3.63 -3.51 13.60
C LEU A 397 3.70 -2.33 12.63
N SER A 398 4.79 -2.21 11.90
CA SER A 398 5.03 -1.06 11.03
C SER A 398 5.76 -1.44 9.75
N VAL A 399 5.49 -0.70 8.69
CA VAL A 399 6.33 -0.69 7.49
C VAL A 399 7.61 0.05 7.86
N GLN A 400 8.75 -0.49 7.44
CA GLN A 400 10.06 0.10 7.70
C GLN A 400 10.71 0.63 6.44
N GLU A 401 10.72 -0.18 5.39
CA GLU A 401 11.36 0.17 4.14
C GLU A 401 10.68 -0.57 2.98
N ALA A 402 10.71 0.04 1.82
CA ALA A 402 10.52 -0.60 0.54
C ALA A 402 11.75 -0.30 -0.32
N MET A 403 12.25 -1.31 -1.02
CA MET A 403 13.44 -1.20 -1.84
C MET A 403 13.19 -1.82 -3.21
N SER A 404 13.69 -1.15 -4.26
CA SER A 404 13.67 -1.66 -5.63
C SER A 404 15.08 -1.67 -6.22
N VAL A 405 15.45 -2.79 -6.86
CA VAL A 405 16.71 -2.93 -7.59
C VAL A 405 16.40 -3.23 -9.04
N TYR A 406 16.79 -2.33 -9.94
CA TYR A 406 16.50 -2.42 -11.38
C TYR A 406 17.67 -2.96 -12.19
N GLY A 407 17.36 -3.69 -13.26
CA GLY A 407 18.30 -4.17 -14.24
C GLY A 407 18.18 -3.39 -15.55
N SER A 408 19.33 -2.92 -16.12
CA SER A 408 19.37 -2.23 -17.40
C SER A 408 20.77 -2.13 -17.95
N VAL A 409 20.90 -1.56 -19.16
CA VAL A 409 22.14 -1.08 -19.78
C VAL A 409 22.15 0.43 -19.95
N THR A 410 21.08 1.13 -19.63
CA THR A 410 21.07 2.61 -19.62
C THR A 410 21.51 3.13 -18.25
N PRO A 411 22.29 4.20 -18.19
CA PRO A 411 22.96 4.59 -16.95
C PRO A 411 21.99 4.94 -15.82
N GLY A 412 20.92 5.64 -16.10
CA GLY A 412 19.92 5.96 -15.10
C GLY A 412 19.35 4.71 -14.42
N MET A 413 19.04 3.67 -15.22
CA MET A 413 18.51 2.41 -14.66
C MET A 413 19.59 1.52 -14.03
N ILE A 414 20.82 1.53 -14.49
CA ILE A 414 21.92 0.78 -13.86
C ILE A 414 22.10 1.18 -12.40
N ILE A 415 22.01 2.49 -12.12
CA ILE A 415 22.21 3.01 -10.77
C ILE A 415 20.93 3.00 -9.93
N THR A 416 19.78 2.62 -10.50
CA THR A 416 18.51 2.63 -9.80
C THR A 416 18.43 1.51 -8.77
N LYS A 417 18.67 1.88 -7.53
CA LYS A 417 18.49 1.08 -6.32
C LYS A 417 17.84 2.00 -5.30
N PHE A 418 16.50 2.02 -5.30
CA PHE A 418 15.73 2.93 -4.46
C PHE A 418 15.49 2.36 -3.07
N LEU A 419 15.65 3.23 -2.07
CA LEU A 419 15.16 3.06 -0.72
C LEU A 419 14.02 4.07 -0.52
N ASP A 420 12.79 3.60 -0.54
CA ASP A 420 11.61 4.46 -0.65
C ASP A 420 11.33 5.30 0.61
N SER A 421 11.79 4.82 1.81
CA SER A 421 11.71 5.62 3.03
C SER A 421 12.50 6.91 2.92
N SER A 422 13.53 6.95 2.08
CA SER A 422 14.35 8.14 1.85
C SER A 422 13.56 9.27 1.17
N ILE A 423 12.65 8.95 0.26
CA ILE A 423 11.72 9.94 -0.32
C ILE A 423 10.48 10.13 0.55
N GLY A 424 10.17 9.15 1.39
CA GLY A 424 9.06 9.15 2.32
C GLY A 424 7.86 8.34 1.83
N ILE A 425 7.79 7.08 2.24
CA ILE A 425 6.65 6.19 1.90
C ILE A 425 5.33 6.85 2.32
N GLY A 426 5.23 7.33 3.56
CA GLY A 426 4.02 7.98 4.03
C GLY A 426 3.81 9.39 3.48
N ARG A 427 4.86 10.08 2.99
CA ARG A 427 4.75 11.39 2.35
C ARG A 427 3.76 11.38 1.18
N PHE A 428 3.70 10.28 0.45
CA PHE A 428 2.91 10.14 -0.78
C PHE A 428 1.62 9.34 -0.60
N ALA A 429 1.12 9.22 0.64
CA ALA A 429 -0.22 8.70 0.88
C ALA A 429 -1.27 9.79 0.60
N HIS A 430 -1.80 9.79 -0.61
CA HIS A 430 -2.78 10.77 -1.07
C HIS A 430 -4.22 10.38 -0.73
N GLU A 431 -5.19 11.19 -1.16
CA GLU A 431 -6.60 10.93 -0.96
C GLU A 431 -7.03 9.64 -1.69
N LEU A 432 -7.70 8.75 -0.95
CA LEU A 432 -8.21 7.48 -1.45
C LEU A 432 -9.54 7.67 -2.17
N VAL A 433 -9.71 7.04 -3.32
CA VAL A 433 -10.90 7.11 -4.15
C VAL A 433 -11.95 6.10 -3.67
N ARG A 434 -13.09 6.61 -3.23
CA ARG A 434 -14.20 5.79 -2.75
C ARG A 434 -14.76 4.90 -3.86
N GLY A 435 -14.96 3.62 -3.55
CA GLY A 435 -15.44 2.62 -4.49
C GLY A 435 -14.36 2.05 -5.43
N VAL A 436 -13.13 2.59 -5.41
CA VAL A 436 -11.98 2.07 -6.14
C VAL A 436 -10.91 1.59 -5.17
N ASP A 437 -10.33 2.52 -4.39
CA ASP A 437 -9.26 2.21 -3.45
C ASP A 437 -9.78 1.55 -2.17
N CYS A 438 -10.96 1.96 -1.72
CA CYS A 438 -11.63 1.43 -0.54
C CYS A 438 -13.14 1.37 -0.79
N PRO A 439 -13.88 0.49 -0.08
CA PRO A 439 -15.33 0.49 -0.13
C PRO A 439 -15.92 1.86 0.17
N TYR A 440 -17.05 2.17 -0.45
CA TYR A 440 -17.66 3.48 -0.33
C TYR A 440 -17.98 3.87 1.13
N GLU A 441 -18.47 2.92 1.93
CA GLU A 441 -18.82 3.12 3.34
C GLU A 441 -17.65 2.89 4.32
N ALA A 442 -16.40 2.82 3.86
CA ALA A 442 -15.25 2.79 4.76
C ALA A 442 -15.22 4.02 5.70
N ALA A 443 -14.56 3.91 6.83
CA ALA A 443 -14.18 5.07 7.61
C ALA A 443 -12.90 5.66 7.04
N TYR A 444 -12.90 6.95 6.70
CA TYR A 444 -11.76 7.65 6.13
C TYR A 444 -11.15 8.59 7.17
N VAL A 445 -9.81 8.65 7.19
CA VAL A 445 -9.05 9.44 8.16
C VAL A 445 -8.11 10.38 7.41
N ASP A 446 -8.10 11.63 7.83
CA ASP A 446 -7.17 12.65 7.36
C ASP A 446 -5.83 12.52 8.11
N THR A 447 -4.75 12.89 7.44
CA THR A 447 -3.43 13.00 8.07
C THR A 447 -2.81 14.36 7.82
N TYR A 448 -1.84 14.72 8.66
CA TYR A 448 -1.03 15.93 8.51
C TYR A 448 0.42 15.54 8.37
N ARG A 449 1.19 16.29 7.60
CA ARG A 449 2.63 16.03 7.39
C ARG A 449 3.39 17.33 7.25
N TYR A 450 4.63 17.27 7.69
CA TYR A 450 5.62 18.31 7.46
C TYR A 450 6.92 17.67 6.98
N ILE A 451 7.13 17.62 5.68
CA ILE A 451 8.34 17.11 5.04
C ILE A 451 8.60 17.88 3.75
N ASP A 452 9.70 18.64 3.72
CA ASP A 452 10.10 19.45 2.56
C ASP A 452 8.97 20.38 2.08
N VAL A 453 8.31 21.04 3.01
CA VAL A 453 7.19 21.95 2.79
C VAL A 453 7.31 23.16 3.71
N PRO A 454 6.84 24.35 3.32
CA PRO A 454 6.93 25.55 4.15
C PRO A 454 5.96 25.57 5.32
N VAL A 455 4.87 24.82 5.24
CA VAL A 455 3.82 24.72 6.26
C VAL A 455 3.25 23.30 6.33
N PRO A 456 2.66 22.89 7.45
CA PRO A 456 2.04 21.58 7.58
C PRO A 456 0.91 21.40 6.54
N VAL A 457 0.92 20.28 5.85
CA VAL A 457 -0.05 19.95 4.78
C VAL A 457 -1.04 18.90 5.27
N ARG A 458 -2.33 19.15 5.07
CA ARG A 458 -3.42 18.20 5.31
C ARG A 458 -3.63 17.33 4.09
N PHE A 459 -3.66 16.03 4.31
CA PHE A 459 -4.05 15.02 3.32
C PHE A 459 -5.40 14.41 3.73
N ARG A 460 -6.44 14.72 2.95
CA ARG A 460 -7.79 14.22 3.21
C ARG A 460 -7.87 12.74 2.88
N ASN A 461 -8.64 11.99 3.68
CA ASN A 461 -9.01 10.60 3.37
C ASN A 461 -7.81 9.73 2.95
N SER A 462 -6.64 9.93 3.53
CA SER A 462 -5.40 9.21 3.14
C SER A 462 -5.28 7.83 3.78
N ILE A 463 -6.13 7.52 4.75
CA ILE A 463 -6.28 6.20 5.36
C ILE A 463 -7.75 5.80 5.27
N CYS A 464 -8.03 4.53 5.04
CA CYS A 464 -9.37 3.96 5.17
C CYS A 464 -9.37 2.74 6.10
N VAL A 465 -10.48 2.57 6.81
CA VAL A 465 -10.76 1.42 7.68
C VAL A 465 -12.11 0.84 7.31
N PHE A 466 -12.16 -0.45 7.05
CA PHE A 466 -13.38 -1.12 6.67
C PHE A 466 -13.36 -2.61 7.03
N GLU A 467 -14.50 -3.17 7.30
CA GLU A 467 -14.66 -4.61 7.40
C GLU A 467 -14.96 -5.16 6.00
N HIS A 468 -14.29 -6.24 5.63
CA HIS A 468 -14.40 -6.87 4.32
C HIS A 468 -14.75 -8.36 4.45
N ASN A 469 -15.73 -8.84 3.68
CA ASN A 469 -15.91 -10.26 3.48
C ASN A 469 -14.89 -10.75 2.46
N MET A 470 -13.97 -11.59 2.91
CA MET A 470 -12.82 -12.06 2.11
C MET A 470 -13.21 -13.01 0.96
N GLY A 471 -14.51 -13.29 0.75
CA GLY A 471 -15.01 -14.12 -0.33
C GLY A 471 -14.75 -15.62 -0.18
N GLN A 472 -14.26 -16.05 0.98
CA GLN A 472 -13.99 -17.45 1.30
C GLN A 472 -14.38 -17.74 2.76
N PRO A 473 -14.76 -18.98 3.12
CA PRO A 473 -15.05 -19.29 4.51
C PRO A 473 -13.79 -19.20 5.37
N LEU A 474 -13.91 -18.68 6.59
CA LEU A 474 -12.84 -18.75 7.58
C LEU A 474 -12.63 -20.19 8.05
N ARG A 475 -13.73 -20.92 8.22
CA ARG A 475 -13.79 -22.33 8.58
C ARG A 475 -14.95 -22.99 7.88
N ARG A 476 -14.79 -24.27 7.51
CA ARG A 476 -15.82 -25.01 6.83
C ARG A 476 -15.59 -26.52 6.90
N HIS A 477 -16.65 -27.28 7.17
CA HIS A 477 -16.66 -28.72 6.97
C HIS A 477 -18.09 -29.21 6.62
N PHE A 478 -18.19 -30.07 5.63
CA PHE A 478 -19.38 -30.83 5.34
C PHE A 478 -19.09 -32.31 5.67
N SER A 479 -19.86 -32.88 6.61
CA SER A 479 -19.75 -34.29 7.02
C SER A 479 -20.83 -35.08 6.31
N ASP A 480 -20.43 -35.85 5.30
CA ASP A 480 -21.33 -36.63 4.44
C ASP A 480 -21.47 -38.10 4.85
N PHE A 481 -20.56 -38.64 5.66
CA PHE A 481 -20.48 -40.09 5.93
C PHE A 481 -21.40 -40.55 7.08
N PHE A 482 -21.49 -39.79 8.16
CA PHE A 482 -22.16 -40.22 9.38
C PHE A 482 -23.27 -39.30 9.85
N HIS A 483 -23.15 -38.04 9.62
CA HIS A 483 -24.04 -37.04 10.21
C HIS A 483 -24.69 -36.10 9.19
N HIS A 484 -24.23 -36.13 7.94
CA HIS A 484 -24.75 -35.23 6.88
C HIS A 484 -24.90 -33.76 7.34
N SER A 485 -23.98 -33.32 8.17
CA SER A 485 -24.02 -31.97 8.77
C SER A 485 -23.06 -31.02 8.09
N TYR A 486 -23.41 -29.76 8.08
CA TYR A 486 -22.54 -28.68 7.61
C TYR A 486 -22.28 -27.69 8.75
N GLY A 487 -21.01 -27.39 8.99
CA GLY A 487 -20.58 -26.27 9.84
C GLY A 487 -19.66 -25.35 9.05
N GLY A 488 -19.90 -24.06 9.12
CA GLY A 488 -19.09 -23.07 8.43
C GLY A 488 -19.16 -21.70 9.10
N MET A 489 -18.22 -20.85 8.72
CA MET A 489 -18.13 -19.48 9.19
C MET A 489 -17.66 -18.57 8.07
N ALA A 490 -18.38 -17.48 7.83
CA ALA A 490 -17.96 -16.45 6.89
C ALA A 490 -16.64 -15.79 7.37
N ASN A 491 -15.80 -15.42 6.44
CA ASN A 491 -14.51 -14.79 6.72
C ASN A 491 -14.64 -13.27 6.54
N SER A 492 -15.12 -12.60 7.57
CA SER A 492 -15.08 -11.15 7.64
C SER A 492 -13.86 -10.71 8.46
N ALA A 493 -13.10 -9.75 7.95
CA ALA A 493 -11.91 -9.22 8.57
C ALA A 493 -11.88 -7.69 8.46
N LEU A 494 -11.27 -7.02 9.44
CA LEU A 494 -11.05 -5.58 9.36
C LEU A 494 -9.79 -5.30 8.54
N VAL A 495 -9.91 -4.39 7.59
CA VAL A 495 -8.79 -3.88 6.79
C VAL A 495 -8.49 -2.44 7.20
N PHE A 496 -7.24 -2.19 7.53
CA PHE A 496 -6.65 -0.87 7.73
C PHE A 496 -5.71 -0.62 6.55
N ARG A 497 -6.04 0.37 5.69
CA ARG A 497 -5.38 0.57 4.40
C ARG A 497 -4.91 2.01 4.20
N THR A 498 -3.75 2.14 3.56
CA THR A 498 -3.31 3.35 2.85
C THR A 498 -2.70 2.97 1.50
N ILE A 499 -2.68 3.91 0.55
CA ILE A 499 -2.00 3.73 -0.73
C ILE A 499 -1.01 4.88 -0.90
N THR A 500 0.22 4.54 -1.29
CA THR A 500 1.30 5.51 -1.47
C THR A 500 1.80 5.47 -2.90
N ALA A 501 1.77 6.62 -3.58
CA ALA A 501 2.29 6.79 -4.95
C ALA A 501 3.76 7.24 -4.89
N ILE A 502 4.69 6.31 -4.98
CA ILE A 502 6.13 6.57 -4.87
C ILE A 502 6.75 6.50 -6.27
N GLY A 503 7.02 7.67 -6.85
CA GLY A 503 7.51 7.76 -8.22
C GLY A 503 6.53 7.13 -9.22
N ASN A 504 6.91 6.03 -9.83
CA ASN A 504 6.11 5.33 -10.83
C ASN A 504 5.15 4.28 -10.25
N TYR A 505 5.38 3.80 -9.04
CA TYR A 505 4.57 2.76 -8.40
C TYR A 505 3.59 3.30 -7.37
N ASP A 506 2.43 2.64 -7.31
CA ASP A 506 1.46 2.76 -6.23
C ASP A 506 1.53 1.51 -5.36
N TYR A 507 1.91 1.67 -4.10
CA TYR A 507 1.89 0.59 -3.12
C TYR A 507 0.64 0.66 -2.27
N MET A 508 -0.17 -0.38 -2.31
CA MET A 508 -1.33 -0.58 -1.45
C MET A 508 -0.90 -1.38 -0.22
N TRP A 509 -0.94 -0.73 0.93
CA TRP A 509 -0.57 -1.29 2.23
C TRP A 509 -1.80 -1.68 3.00
N ASP A 510 -1.89 -2.93 3.45
CA ASP A 510 -2.98 -3.45 4.25
C ASP A 510 -2.47 -4.10 5.53
N PHE A 511 -3.05 -3.72 6.69
CA PHE A 511 -3.04 -4.55 7.89
C PHE A 511 -4.44 -5.09 8.10
N ILE A 512 -4.57 -6.42 8.17
CA ILE A 512 -5.86 -7.12 8.19
C ILE A 512 -5.99 -7.92 9.48
N PHE A 513 -7.10 -7.73 10.16
CA PHE A 513 -7.37 -8.34 11.47
C PHE A 513 -8.52 -9.32 11.36
N TYR A 514 -8.22 -10.60 11.54
CA TYR A 514 -9.16 -11.71 11.39
C TYR A 514 -9.80 -12.11 12.72
N GLN A 515 -11.03 -12.61 12.69
CA GLN A 515 -11.74 -13.09 13.87
C GLN A 515 -11.07 -14.28 14.57
N SER A 516 -10.18 -14.99 13.88
CA SER A 516 -9.35 -16.06 14.44
C SER A 516 -8.22 -15.59 15.35
N GLY A 517 -8.04 -14.28 15.51
CA GLY A 517 -6.87 -13.71 16.22
C GLY A 517 -5.62 -13.57 15.33
N SER A 518 -5.74 -13.81 14.02
CA SER A 518 -4.63 -13.64 13.08
C SER A 518 -4.56 -12.21 12.57
N ILE A 519 -3.33 -11.75 12.26
CA ILE A 519 -3.05 -10.46 11.65
C ILE A 519 -2.29 -10.74 10.34
N GLU A 520 -2.62 -10.00 9.29
CA GLU A 520 -1.86 -10.02 8.04
C GLU A 520 -1.36 -8.61 7.73
N ALA A 521 -0.05 -8.46 7.52
CA ALA A 521 0.53 -7.27 6.94
C ALA A 521 0.93 -7.59 5.52
N LYS A 522 0.40 -6.85 4.55
CA LYS A 522 0.69 -7.10 3.14
C LYS A 522 0.81 -5.82 2.34
N VAL A 523 1.51 -5.95 1.24
CA VAL A 523 1.64 -4.93 0.20
C VAL A 523 1.26 -5.51 -1.14
N HIS A 524 0.60 -4.71 -1.97
CA HIS A 524 0.46 -4.95 -3.40
C HIS A 524 0.97 -3.74 -4.16
N ALA A 525 1.60 -3.97 -5.29
CA ALA A 525 2.07 -2.92 -6.18
C ALA A 525 1.21 -2.83 -7.44
N THR A 526 0.96 -1.60 -7.85
CA THR A 526 0.31 -1.22 -9.09
C THR A 526 0.95 0.09 -9.60
N GLY A 527 0.29 0.85 -10.45
CA GLY A 527 0.85 2.07 -11.04
C GLY A 527 1.57 1.77 -12.35
N TYR A 528 2.68 2.44 -12.61
CA TYR A 528 3.45 2.29 -13.83
C TYR A 528 4.74 1.51 -13.60
N ILE A 529 5.11 0.66 -14.57
CA ILE A 529 6.48 0.15 -14.61
C ILE A 529 7.44 1.31 -14.89
N SER A 530 8.65 1.26 -14.34
CA SER A 530 9.73 2.10 -14.81
C SER A 530 10.34 1.49 -16.08
N SER A 531 10.48 2.29 -17.14
CA SER A 531 10.98 1.81 -18.41
C SER A 531 12.20 2.60 -18.89
N SER A 532 12.98 1.99 -19.76
CA SER A 532 14.09 2.64 -20.43
C SER A 532 13.97 2.52 -21.95
N TYR A 533 14.64 3.41 -22.65
CA TYR A 533 14.72 3.34 -24.12
C TYR A 533 15.54 2.11 -24.53
N MET A 534 15.04 1.33 -25.48
CA MET A 534 15.74 0.15 -25.98
C MET A 534 16.98 0.53 -26.75
N VAL A 535 18.13 0.13 -26.27
CA VAL A 535 19.44 0.25 -26.93
C VAL A 535 20.06 -1.13 -27.13
N HIS A 536 21.20 -1.18 -27.80
CA HIS A 536 21.93 -2.43 -28.00
C HIS A 536 22.29 -3.07 -26.66
N GLY A 537 22.00 -4.36 -26.49
CA GLY A 537 22.23 -5.10 -25.24
C GLY A 537 21.07 -5.10 -24.23
N SER A 538 19.99 -4.34 -24.48
CA SER A 538 18.85 -4.24 -23.53
C SER A 538 18.09 -5.56 -23.29
N ARG A 539 18.06 -6.48 -24.26
CA ARG A 539 17.20 -7.68 -24.26
C ARG A 539 17.39 -8.63 -23.08
N GLY A 540 18.53 -8.58 -22.38
CA GLY A 540 18.78 -9.40 -21.20
C GLY A 540 18.19 -8.82 -19.91
N PHE A 541 17.64 -7.61 -19.96
CA PHE A 541 17.23 -6.86 -18.76
C PHE A 541 15.72 -6.57 -18.70
N GLY A 542 14.92 -7.31 -19.45
CA GLY A 542 13.47 -7.19 -19.43
C GLY A 542 12.85 -7.50 -20.79
N HIS A 543 11.57 -7.19 -20.92
CA HIS A 543 10.85 -7.37 -22.18
C HIS A 543 10.57 -6.02 -22.86
N GLN A 544 10.52 -6.06 -24.17
CA GLN A 544 10.00 -4.93 -24.93
C GLN A 544 8.47 -4.89 -24.75
N VAL A 545 7.97 -3.78 -24.23
CA VAL A 545 6.54 -3.58 -23.91
C VAL A 545 5.85 -2.62 -24.88
N ALA A 546 6.63 -1.83 -25.62
CA ALA A 546 6.17 -0.95 -26.71
C ALA A 546 7.32 -0.68 -27.69
N GLU A 547 7.06 0.10 -28.77
CA GLU A 547 8.11 0.46 -29.74
C GLU A 547 9.25 1.22 -29.04
N ASN A 548 10.47 0.66 -29.06
CA ASN A 548 11.66 1.18 -28.38
C ASN A 548 11.56 1.34 -26.85
N VAL A 549 10.64 0.64 -26.20
CA VAL A 549 10.44 0.70 -24.76
C VAL A 549 10.73 -0.66 -24.12
N LEU A 550 11.71 -0.68 -23.24
CA LEU A 550 12.04 -1.82 -22.39
C LEU A 550 11.34 -1.66 -21.03
N GLY A 551 10.53 -2.64 -20.66
CA GLY A 551 10.10 -2.81 -19.28
C GLY A 551 11.22 -3.49 -18.50
N ASN A 552 11.84 -2.75 -17.59
CA ASN A 552 13.05 -3.22 -16.90
C ASN A 552 12.72 -4.24 -15.81
N ILE A 553 13.42 -5.37 -15.78
CA ILE A 553 13.37 -6.34 -14.67
C ILE A 553 13.76 -5.63 -13.38
N HIS A 554 13.03 -5.91 -12.29
CA HIS A 554 13.36 -5.36 -10.98
C HIS A 554 12.76 -6.20 -9.86
N THR A 555 13.32 -6.02 -8.67
CA THR A 555 12.85 -6.66 -7.44
C THR A 555 12.21 -5.62 -6.54
N HIS A 556 11.26 -6.07 -5.74
CA HIS A 556 10.71 -5.30 -4.62
C HIS A 556 10.98 -6.07 -3.33
N PHE A 557 11.69 -5.44 -2.40
CA PHE A 557 11.89 -5.92 -1.03
C PHE A 557 11.16 -5.01 -0.07
N ILE A 558 10.37 -5.60 0.80
CA ILE A 558 9.55 -4.85 1.76
C ILE A 558 9.88 -5.33 3.16
N ASN A 559 10.30 -4.42 4.04
CA ASN A 559 10.63 -4.74 5.42
C ASN A 559 9.53 -4.28 6.37
N PHE A 560 9.09 -5.19 7.23
CA PHE A 560 8.17 -4.94 8.32
C PHE A 560 8.88 -5.15 9.66
N LYS A 561 8.65 -4.25 10.61
CA LYS A 561 8.98 -4.44 12.03
C LYS A 561 7.78 -5.01 12.73
N VAL A 562 7.97 -6.10 13.46
CA VAL A 562 6.95 -6.77 14.27
C VAL A 562 7.51 -6.95 15.67
N ASP A 563 7.18 -6.05 16.55
CA ASP A 563 7.55 -6.08 17.97
C ASP A 563 6.46 -6.85 18.73
N LEU A 564 6.76 -8.09 19.10
CA LEU A 564 5.78 -9.05 19.61
C LEU A 564 5.80 -9.12 21.13
N ASP A 565 4.64 -8.88 21.76
CA ASP A 565 4.42 -9.03 23.21
C ASP A 565 3.53 -10.25 23.51
N VAL A 566 3.99 -11.45 23.16
CA VAL A 566 3.20 -12.69 23.31
C VAL A 566 3.02 -13.03 24.80
N VAL A 567 1.87 -12.68 25.35
CA VAL A 567 1.53 -12.81 26.78
C VAL A 567 2.49 -12.02 27.70
N GLY A 568 3.13 -11.00 27.15
CA GLY A 568 4.10 -10.13 27.82
C GLY A 568 5.40 -10.05 27.02
N VAL A 569 6.31 -9.19 27.48
CA VAL A 569 7.54 -8.83 26.78
C VAL A 569 8.65 -9.89 26.80
N LYS A 570 8.51 -10.93 27.64
CA LYS A 570 9.52 -12.00 27.76
C LYS A 570 9.15 -13.20 26.90
N ASN A 571 9.87 -13.34 25.81
CA ASN A 571 9.59 -14.33 24.78
C ASN A 571 10.85 -15.10 24.37
N VAL A 572 10.65 -16.19 23.66
CA VAL A 572 11.68 -17.01 23.03
C VAL A 572 11.33 -17.25 21.57
N PHE A 573 12.35 -17.42 20.74
CA PHE A 573 12.13 -17.73 19.32
C PHE A 573 12.36 -19.22 19.05
N GLN A 574 11.38 -19.86 18.42
CA GLN A 574 11.37 -21.29 18.14
C GLN A 574 11.08 -21.57 16.67
N THR A 575 11.70 -22.61 16.17
CA THR A 575 11.42 -23.15 14.84
C THR A 575 10.81 -24.53 14.97
N LYS A 576 9.85 -24.85 14.07
CA LYS A 576 9.28 -26.18 13.96
C LYS A 576 9.38 -26.64 12.52
N ASP A 577 9.78 -27.89 12.35
CA ASP A 577 9.90 -28.55 11.05
C ASP A 577 9.50 -30.01 11.19
N MET A 578 9.68 -30.81 10.17
CA MET A 578 9.45 -32.23 10.19
C MET A 578 10.64 -33.00 9.62
N GLU A 579 10.85 -34.21 10.15
CA GLU A 579 11.71 -35.20 9.57
C GLU A 579 10.96 -36.53 9.40
N PHE A 580 11.39 -37.37 8.47
CA PHE A 580 10.87 -38.72 8.36
C PHE A 580 11.69 -39.67 9.20
N VAL A 581 11.01 -40.50 10.01
CA VAL A 581 11.64 -41.50 10.88
C VAL A 581 11.03 -42.88 10.62
N ASN A 582 11.85 -43.90 10.76
CA ASN A 582 11.38 -45.27 10.73
C ASN A 582 10.65 -45.59 12.03
N VAL A 583 9.44 -46.11 11.93
CA VAL A 583 8.68 -46.64 13.06
C VAL A 583 8.35 -48.10 12.77
N SER A 584 8.69 -48.98 13.74
CA SER A 584 8.29 -50.35 13.66
C SER A 584 6.78 -50.52 13.68
N LEU A 585 6.25 -51.48 12.95
CA LEU A 585 4.84 -51.81 12.98
C LEU A 585 4.58 -52.87 14.07
N PRO A 586 3.99 -52.54 15.23
CA PRO A 586 3.81 -53.48 16.33
C PRO A 586 3.02 -54.73 15.97
N TRP A 587 2.16 -54.66 14.96
CA TRP A 587 1.38 -55.78 14.41
C TRP A 587 2.09 -56.52 13.29
N MET A 588 3.29 -56.06 12.86
CA MET A 588 4.16 -56.65 11.83
C MET A 588 5.62 -56.39 12.21
N PRO A 589 6.18 -57.11 13.19
CA PRO A 589 7.47 -56.76 13.85
C PRO A 589 8.67 -56.64 12.90
N ASP A 590 8.64 -57.36 11.78
CA ASP A 590 9.72 -57.35 10.77
C ASP A 590 9.57 -56.24 9.73
N HIS A 591 8.57 -55.37 9.91
CA HIS A 591 8.26 -54.29 8.97
C HIS A 591 8.34 -52.92 9.64
N TYR A 592 8.75 -51.93 8.85
CA TYR A 592 8.88 -50.53 9.26
C TYR A 592 8.08 -49.64 8.31
N SER A 593 7.62 -48.49 8.82
CA SER A 593 7.01 -47.43 8.03
C SER A 593 7.72 -46.11 8.28
N MET A 594 7.92 -45.35 7.22
CA MET A 594 8.40 -43.98 7.32
C MET A 594 7.26 -43.04 7.65
N VAL A 595 7.36 -42.39 8.79
CA VAL A 595 6.35 -41.43 9.25
C VAL A 595 6.95 -40.05 9.53
N PRO A 596 6.22 -38.94 9.34
CA PRO A 596 6.71 -37.63 9.69
C PRO A 596 6.72 -37.46 11.22
N ARG A 597 7.80 -36.95 11.75
CA ARG A 597 7.95 -36.56 13.15
C ARG A 597 8.21 -35.05 13.24
N LEU A 598 7.59 -34.39 14.22
CA LEU A 598 7.83 -32.98 14.52
C LEU A 598 9.23 -32.81 15.11
N VAL A 599 9.94 -31.77 14.59
CA VAL A 599 11.24 -31.33 15.11
C VAL A 599 11.10 -29.90 15.57
N GLU A 600 11.42 -29.66 16.84
CA GLU A 600 11.37 -28.32 17.44
C GLU A 600 12.77 -27.90 17.86
N LYS A 601 13.12 -26.64 17.60
CA LYS A 601 14.41 -26.07 17.99
C LYS A 601 14.18 -24.64 18.49
N GLN A 602 14.71 -24.32 19.67
CA GLN A 602 14.83 -22.94 20.14
C GLN A 602 16.12 -22.34 19.60
N LEU A 603 16.04 -21.15 19.02
CA LEU A 603 17.18 -20.34 18.62
C LEU A 603 17.49 -19.36 19.74
N LYS A 604 18.77 -19.21 20.09
CA LYS A 604 19.14 -18.58 21.36
C LYS A 604 19.81 -17.23 21.21
N THR A 605 20.34 -16.96 20.02
CA THR A 605 21.03 -15.70 19.73
C THR A 605 20.53 -15.09 18.44
N GLU A 606 20.80 -13.81 18.28
CA GLU A 606 20.40 -13.06 17.09
C GLU A 606 20.98 -13.66 15.80
N LYS A 607 22.24 -14.08 15.83
CA LYS A 607 22.86 -14.75 14.66
C LYS A 607 22.20 -16.09 14.32
N ASP A 608 21.79 -16.85 15.33
CA ASP A 608 21.04 -18.08 15.10
C ASP A 608 19.68 -17.82 14.45
N ALA A 609 19.07 -16.69 14.80
CA ALA A 609 17.72 -16.29 14.40
C ALA A 609 17.69 -15.34 13.18
N ALA A 610 18.81 -15.06 12.57
CA ALA A 610 18.95 -14.30 11.33
C ALA A 610 18.84 -15.25 10.12
N LEU A 611 17.62 -15.47 9.65
CA LEU A 611 17.30 -16.45 8.61
C LEU A 611 17.47 -15.84 7.22
N ARG A 612 18.58 -16.13 6.59
CA ARG A 612 19.00 -15.58 5.29
C ARG A 612 18.23 -16.19 4.10
N TYR A 613 18.23 -15.48 2.97
CA TYR A 613 17.61 -15.95 1.72
C TYR A 613 18.30 -17.18 1.14
N ASP A 614 19.62 -17.27 1.24
CA ASP A 614 20.46 -18.34 0.72
C ASP A 614 20.46 -19.61 1.61
N THR A 615 19.73 -19.60 2.72
CA THR A 615 19.68 -20.72 3.64
C THR A 615 18.31 -21.40 3.66
N LYS A 616 18.29 -22.68 4.07
CA LYS A 616 17.05 -23.41 4.29
C LYS A 616 16.28 -22.78 5.46
N THR A 617 15.13 -22.21 5.18
CA THR A 617 14.24 -21.64 6.20
C THR A 617 13.37 -22.73 6.80
N PRO A 618 13.29 -22.88 8.15
CA PRO A 618 12.32 -23.73 8.80
C PRO A 618 10.89 -23.36 8.41
N ARG A 619 10.00 -24.36 8.33
CA ARG A 619 8.63 -24.16 7.87
C ARG A 619 7.76 -23.34 8.83
N TYR A 620 8.05 -23.44 10.12
CA TYR A 620 7.32 -22.74 11.15
C TYR A 620 8.28 -21.92 12.00
N LEU A 621 7.98 -20.65 12.13
CA LEU A 621 8.71 -19.68 12.93
C LEU A 621 7.77 -19.17 14.00
N HIS A 622 8.13 -19.26 15.27
CA HIS A 622 7.28 -18.91 16.40
C HIS A 622 7.99 -17.98 17.38
N VAL A 623 7.29 -16.94 17.78
CA VAL A 623 7.60 -16.21 19.01
C VAL A 623 6.68 -16.75 20.10
N ALA A 624 7.26 -17.31 21.16
CA ALA A 624 6.56 -18.04 22.20
C ALA A 624 6.82 -17.47 23.59
N SER A 625 5.78 -17.46 24.39
CA SER A 625 5.85 -17.14 25.82
C SER A 625 6.23 -18.38 26.65
N ASN A 626 6.74 -18.18 27.85
CA ASN A 626 6.88 -19.24 28.85
C ASN A 626 5.54 -19.66 29.47
N LYS A 627 4.43 -18.96 29.18
CA LYS A 627 3.08 -19.33 29.62
C LYS A 627 2.53 -20.42 28.72
N THR A 628 1.76 -21.33 29.30
CA THR A 628 1.14 -22.44 28.58
C THR A 628 -0.37 -22.29 28.52
N ASN A 629 -0.98 -22.89 27.48
CA ASN A 629 -2.40 -23.14 27.44
C ASN A 629 -2.76 -24.32 28.37
N ARG A 630 -4.07 -24.61 28.49
CA ARG A 630 -4.54 -25.73 29.36
C ARG A 630 -4.02 -27.12 28.98
N TRP A 631 -3.48 -27.25 27.78
CA TRP A 631 -2.92 -28.51 27.28
C TRP A 631 -1.40 -28.62 27.52
N GLY A 632 -0.79 -27.64 28.19
CA GLY A 632 0.63 -27.62 28.50
C GLY A 632 1.53 -27.13 27.34
N HIS A 633 0.96 -26.65 26.23
CA HIS A 633 1.74 -26.09 25.14
C HIS A 633 2.02 -24.60 25.37
N GLN A 634 3.22 -24.13 25.03
CA GLN A 634 3.58 -22.73 25.08
C GLN A 634 2.66 -21.89 24.17
N ARG A 635 2.14 -20.82 24.70
CA ARG A 635 1.34 -19.86 23.95
C ARG A 635 2.26 -19.09 23.00
N SER A 636 1.96 -19.11 21.69
CA SER A 636 2.83 -18.53 20.67
C SER A 636 2.07 -17.92 19.51
N TYR A 637 2.77 -17.07 18.78
CA TYR A 637 2.35 -16.58 17.46
C TYR A 637 3.35 -17.04 16.40
N ARG A 638 2.82 -17.59 15.31
CA ARG A 638 3.59 -17.99 14.14
C ARG A 638 3.76 -16.83 13.19
N LEU A 639 5.00 -16.60 12.75
CA LEU A 639 5.34 -15.75 11.63
C LEU A 639 5.32 -16.60 10.35
N GLN A 640 4.53 -16.21 9.37
CA GLN A 640 4.44 -16.88 8.08
C GLN A 640 4.62 -15.86 6.96
N VAL A 641 5.82 -15.79 6.41
CA VAL A 641 6.13 -14.92 5.28
C VAL A 641 5.69 -15.60 3.99
N TYR A 642 5.12 -14.85 3.09
CA TYR A 642 4.75 -15.32 1.76
C TYR A 642 5.19 -14.32 0.71
N SER A 643 5.59 -14.85 -0.45
CA SER A 643 6.23 -14.13 -1.54
C SER A 643 7.61 -13.55 -1.17
N PHE A 644 8.56 -13.77 -2.04
CA PHE A 644 9.94 -13.32 -1.90
C PHE A 644 10.46 -12.76 -3.21
N ALA A 645 11.29 -11.72 -3.12
CA ALA A 645 11.86 -11.06 -4.29
C ALA A 645 12.92 -11.90 -5.04
N GLY A 646 13.45 -12.93 -4.42
CA GLY A 646 14.59 -13.70 -4.91
C GLY A 646 15.89 -13.27 -4.25
N ASP A 647 16.98 -13.26 -5.02
CA ASP A 647 18.29 -12.92 -4.48
C ASP A 647 18.44 -11.41 -4.26
N HIS A 648 19.18 -11.07 -3.21
CA HIS A 648 19.60 -9.71 -2.90
C HIS A 648 20.97 -9.39 -3.53
N LEU A 649 21.37 -8.12 -3.52
CA LEU A 649 22.70 -7.70 -3.92
C LEU A 649 23.77 -8.46 -3.14
N PRO A 650 24.89 -8.84 -3.80
CA PRO A 650 26.00 -9.49 -3.10
C PRO A 650 26.63 -8.59 -2.02
N GLU A 651 26.97 -9.14 -0.87
CA GLU A 651 27.54 -8.41 0.27
C GLU A 651 28.89 -7.72 -0.02
N ASN A 652 29.57 -8.10 -1.08
CA ASN A 652 30.79 -7.43 -1.53
C ASN A 652 30.52 -6.14 -2.32
N GLN A 653 29.26 -5.79 -2.56
CA GLN A 653 28.87 -4.50 -3.13
C GLN A 653 28.74 -3.48 -2.00
N ALA A 654 29.41 -2.35 -2.13
CA ALA A 654 29.45 -1.35 -1.07
C ALA A 654 28.07 -0.77 -0.73
N GLU A 655 27.24 -0.54 -1.73
CA GLU A 655 25.88 -0.04 -1.54
C GLU A 655 24.93 -1.01 -0.81
N GLU A 656 25.26 -2.29 -0.77
CA GLU A 656 24.50 -3.32 -0.07
C GLU A 656 24.41 -3.06 1.44
N ARG A 657 25.38 -2.37 2.02
CA ARG A 657 25.41 -2.06 3.46
C ARG A 657 24.18 -1.24 3.92
N SER A 658 23.72 -0.30 3.10
CA SER A 658 22.51 0.48 3.38
C SER A 658 21.21 -0.33 3.23
N MET A 659 21.32 -1.51 2.66
CA MET A 659 20.22 -2.43 2.34
C MET A 659 20.40 -3.78 3.07
N SER A 660 21.29 -3.87 4.06
CA SER A 660 21.69 -5.13 4.72
C SER A 660 20.52 -5.85 5.42
N TRP A 661 19.44 -5.16 5.75
CA TRP A 661 18.19 -5.77 6.25
C TRP A 661 17.58 -6.74 5.23
N ALA A 662 17.76 -6.50 3.93
CA ALA A 662 17.21 -7.34 2.86
C ALA A 662 17.92 -8.68 2.70
N ARG A 663 19.04 -8.93 3.39
CA ARG A 663 19.70 -10.26 3.46
C ARG A 663 18.82 -11.32 4.09
N TYR A 664 17.89 -10.91 4.96
CA TYR A 664 17.16 -11.79 5.86
C TYR A 664 15.68 -11.88 5.50
N LYS A 665 15.16 -13.10 5.35
CA LYS A 665 13.72 -13.34 5.30
C LYS A 665 13.04 -12.96 6.60
N VAL A 666 13.70 -13.34 7.70
CA VAL A 666 13.31 -12.99 9.06
C VAL A 666 14.60 -12.88 9.88
N ALA A 667 14.74 -11.79 10.59
CA ALA A 667 15.76 -11.64 11.63
C ALA A 667 15.05 -11.32 12.95
N ILE A 668 15.47 -11.98 14.02
CA ILE A 668 14.95 -11.70 15.36
C ILE A 668 16.07 -11.06 16.18
N THR A 669 15.77 -9.88 16.72
CA THR A 669 16.68 -9.18 17.63
C THR A 669 16.01 -8.95 18.97
N LYS A 670 16.83 -8.72 19.99
CA LYS A 670 16.37 -8.16 21.25
C LYS A 670 15.90 -6.72 21.02
N HIS A 671 14.80 -6.30 21.65
CA HIS A 671 14.34 -4.92 21.57
C HIS A 671 15.35 -3.96 22.19
N LYS A 672 15.69 -2.91 21.44
CA LYS A 672 16.51 -1.78 21.92
C LYS A 672 15.88 -0.46 21.45
N ASP A 673 15.75 0.51 22.35
CA ASP A 673 15.22 1.83 21.97
C ASP A 673 16.13 2.57 20.96
N SER A 674 17.39 2.16 20.80
CA SER A 674 18.33 2.66 19.78
C SER A 674 18.13 2.03 18.40
N GLU A 675 17.48 0.86 18.29
CA GLU A 675 17.27 0.11 17.06
C GLU A 675 15.81 0.24 16.58
N GLN A 676 15.39 1.47 16.30
CA GLN A 676 13.99 1.77 16.00
C GLN A 676 13.59 1.41 14.57
N THR A 677 14.53 1.50 13.62
CA THR A 677 14.27 1.34 12.17
C THR A 677 15.33 0.46 11.52
N SER A 678 14.95 -0.23 10.44
CA SER A 678 15.90 -1.06 9.67
C SER A 678 16.71 -0.28 8.64
N SER A 679 16.34 0.97 8.38
CA SER A 679 16.96 1.88 7.43
C SER A 679 16.85 3.31 7.94
N SER A 680 17.45 4.26 7.24
CA SER A 680 17.36 5.68 7.57
C SER A 680 17.04 6.52 6.35
N LEU A 681 16.50 7.70 6.60
CA LEU A 681 16.29 8.78 5.64
C LEU A 681 17.54 9.09 4.78
N TYR A 682 18.73 8.84 5.31
CA TYR A 682 20.02 9.20 4.68
C TYR A 682 20.64 8.04 3.89
N SER A 683 20.12 6.83 4.05
CA SER A 683 20.72 5.61 3.50
C SER A 683 20.80 5.62 1.97
N GLN A 684 19.86 6.27 1.29
CA GLN A 684 19.81 6.38 -0.17
C GLN A 684 21.05 7.09 -0.73
N ASN A 685 21.47 8.19 -0.12
CA ASN A 685 22.56 9.05 -0.62
C ASN A 685 23.88 8.81 0.12
N ASN A 686 23.89 7.98 1.17
CA ASN A 686 25.05 7.61 1.96
C ASN A 686 25.22 6.09 2.05
N MET A 687 25.20 5.41 0.91
CA MET A 687 25.08 3.96 0.84
C MET A 687 26.28 3.20 1.38
N TRP A 688 27.48 3.75 1.22
CA TRP A 688 28.72 3.08 1.65
C TRP A 688 28.99 3.25 3.14
N ASP A 689 28.46 4.33 3.75
CA ASP A 689 28.56 4.62 5.18
C ASP A 689 27.16 4.97 5.74
N PRO A 690 26.21 4.02 5.70
CA PRO A 690 24.84 4.29 6.10
C PRO A 690 24.74 4.62 7.58
N ALA A 691 23.88 5.59 7.90
CA ALA A 691 23.59 5.96 9.28
C ALA A 691 22.95 4.78 10.07
N VAL A 692 22.23 3.92 9.38
CA VAL A 692 21.74 2.65 9.90
C VAL A 692 22.28 1.52 9.03
N ASP A 693 23.16 0.70 9.58
CA ASP A 693 23.63 -0.55 9.01
C ASP A 693 23.00 -1.69 9.81
N PHE A 694 21.95 -2.29 9.25
CA PHE A 694 21.14 -3.32 9.92
C PHE A 694 21.98 -4.55 10.30
N SER A 695 23.06 -4.85 9.55
CA SER A 695 23.90 -6.00 9.89
C SER A 695 24.48 -5.91 11.28
N LYS A 696 24.71 -4.70 11.80
CA LYS A 696 25.22 -4.47 13.16
C LYS A 696 24.24 -4.91 14.26
N TYR A 697 22.93 -4.90 13.97
CA TYR A 697 21.90 -5.41 14.92
C TYR A 697 22.02 -6.91 15.13
N ILE A 698 22.64 -7.61 14.17
CA ILE A 698 22.87 -9.07 14.22
C ILE A 698 24.29 -9.39 14.70
N GLU A 699 25.26 -8.52 14.39
CA GLU A 699 26.68 -8.78 14.67
C GLU A 699 27.04 -8.79 16.16
N ASP A 700 26.35 -8.01 16.99
CA ASP A 700 26.55 -7.98 18.44
C ASP A 700 26.06 -9.28 19.10
N ASN A 701 25.19 -10.04 18.42
CA ASN A 701 24.82 -11.42 18.73
C ASN A 701 24.34 -11.64 20.18
N GLU A 702 23.45 -10.77 20.63
CA GLU A 702 22.88 -10.88 21.97
C GLU A 702 22.00 -12.12 22.13
N SER A 703 21.77 -12.49 23.39
CA SER A 703 20.82 -13.55 23.73
C SER A 703 19.38 -13.07 23.50
N ILE A 704 18.59 -13.94 22.87
CA ILE A 704 17.13 -13.77 22.66
C ILE A 704 16.32 -14.77 23.49
N GLU A 705 16.88 -15.29 24.57
CA GLU A 705 16.20 -16.22 25.48
C GLU A 705 15.49 -15.45 26.60
N ASP A 706 14.17 -15.51 26.66
CA ASP A 706 13.32 -14.83 27.66
C ASP A 706 13.50 -13.29 27.64
N GLU A 707 13.61 -12.74 26.44
CA GLU A 707 13.84 -11.33 26.17
C GLU A 707 12.66 -10.70 25.42
N ASP A 708 12.65 -9.37 25.34
CA ASP A 708 11.75 -8.60 24.50
C ASP A 708 12.21 -8.69 23.05
N LEU A 709 11.39 -9.25 22.16
CA LEU A 709 11.80 -9.68 20.84
C LEU A 709 11.15 -8.84 19.72
N VAL A 710 11.99 -8.39 18.80
CA VAL A 710 11.56 -7.74 17.55
C VAL A 710 11.85 -8.67 16.37
N ALA A 711 10.82 -8.94 15.57
CA ALA A 711 10.99 -9.63 14.29
C ALA A 711 11.05 -8.60 13.15
N TRP A 712 12.14 -8.61 12.42
CA TRP A 712 12.32 -7.88 11.16
C TRP A 712 12.03 -8.85 10.02
N VAL A 713 10.94 -8.58 9.29
CA VAL A 713 10.41 -9.51 8.30
C VAL A 713 10.50 -8.87 6.92
N THR A 714 11.19 -9.56 6.01
CA THR A 714 11.32 -9.10 4.63
C THR A 714 10.50 -9.99 3.70
N ALA A 715 9.47 -9.41 3.11
CA ALA A 715 8.70 -9.97 2.01
C ALA A 715 9.07 -9.26 0.70
N GLY A 716 8.55 -9.71 -0.43
CA GLY A 716 8.79 -9.05 -1.69
C GLY A 716 8.38 -9.89 -2.88
N PHE A 717 8.70 -9.41 -4.07
CA PHE A 717 8.44 -10.10 -5.32
C PHE A 717 9.41 -9.64 -6.41
N LEU A 718 9.67 -10.53 -7.35
CA LEU A 718 10.38 -10.20 -8.58
C LEU A 718 9.34 -9.74 -9.62
N HIS A 719 9.56 -8.60 -10.25
CA HIS A 719 8.75 -8.14 -11.37
C HIS A 719 9.56 -8.21 -12.67
N ILE A 720 9.03 -8.96 -13.61
CA ILE A 720 9.51 -9.03 -14.99
C ILE A 720 8.41 -8.41 -15.85
N PRO A 721 8.50 -7.12 -16.20
CA PRO A 721 7.45 -6.44 -16.94
C PRO A 721 7.15 -7.10 -18.28
N HIS A 722 5.89 -7.04 -18.69
CA HIS A 722 5.36 -7.66 -19.90
C HIS A 722 4.23 -6.81 -20.51
N ALA A 723 3.67 -7.22 -21.62
CA ALA A 723 2.73 -6.40 -22.37
C ALA A 723 1.47 -6.01 -21.57
N GLU A 724 1.03 -6.87 -20.66
CA GLU A 724 -0.16 -6.66 -19.84
C GLU A 724 0.07 -5.64 -18.70
N ASP A 725 1.29 -5.21 -18.46
CA ASP A 725 1.60 -4.07 -17.55
C ASP A 725 1.34 -2.70 -18.21
N ILE A 726 0.89 -2.68 -19.46
CA ILE A 726 0.59 -1.44 -20.17
C ILE A 726 -0.95 -1.24 -20.22
N PRO A 727 -1.47 -0.08 -19.81
CA PRO A 727 -0.76 1.08 -19.28
C PRO A 727 -0.29 0.93 -17.85
N ASN A 728 -0.95 0.15 -17.01
CA ASN A 728 -0.68 0.03 -15.58
C ASN A 728 -0.49 -1.42 -15.16
N THR A 729 0.43 -1.64 -14.24
CA THR A 729 0.66 -2.93 -13.60
C THR A 729 -0.59 -3.40 -12.85
N VAL A 730 -0.94 -4.66 -13.04
CA VAL A 730 -2.09 -5.28 -12.37
C VAL A 730 -1.75 -5.58 -10.91
N THR A 731 -2.61 -5.17 -9.99
CA THR A 731 -2.42 -5.38 -8.54
C THR A 731 -2.34 -6.86 -8.17
N VAL A 732 -3.18 -7.70 -8.83
CA VAL A 732 -3.25 -9.13 -8.55
C VAL A 732 -1.97 -9.85 -9.00
N GLY A 733 -1.32 -10.55 -8.05
CA GLY A 733 -0.08 -11.28 -8.33
C GLY A 733 1.19 -10.50 -8.00
N ASN A 734 1.13 -9.18 -7.87
CA ASN A 734 2.27 -8.33 -7.56
C ASN A 734 2.22 -7.89 -6.09
N GLY A 735 2.68 -8.75 -5.19
CA GLY A 735 2.68 -8.43 -3.76
C GLY A 735 3.21 -9.54 -2.88
N GLY A 736 3.33 -9.22 -1.60
CA GLY A 736 3.81 -10.12 -0.57
C GLY A 736 3.44 -9.64 0.82
N GLY A 737 3.80 -10.41 1.83
CA GLY A 737 3.48 -10.02 3.20
C GLY A 737 3.82 -11.07 4.24
N VAL A 738 3.32 -10.83 5.44
CA VAL A 738 3.48 -11.70 6.60
C VAL A 738 2.15 -11.93 7.31
N LEU A 739 1.89 -13.16 7.68
CA LEU A 739 0.78 -13.55 8.55
C LEU A 739 1.31 -13.84 9.96
N LEU A 740 0.73 -13.22 10.95
CA LEU A 740 0.90 -13.52 12.38
C LEU A 740 -0.30 -14.35 12.80
N ARG A 741 -0.06 -15.61 13.18
CA ARG A 741 -1.12 -16.57 13.45
C ARG A 741 -0.99 -17.13 14.85
N PRO A 742 -2.08 -17.16 15.66
CA PRO A 742 -2.04 -17.85 16.95
C PRO A 742 -1.68 -19.32 16.76
N HIS A 743 -0.78 -19.83 17.60
CA HIS A 743 -0.38 -21.23 17.64
C HIS A 743 -0.34 -21.70 19.09
N ASN A 744 -1.28 -22.53 19.48
CA ASN A 744 -1.50 -22.89 20.88
C ASN A 744 -1.71 -21.67 21.82
N TYR A 745 -1.97 -20.49 21.24
CA TYR A 745 -2.18 -19.27 22.02
C TYR A 745 -3.46 -19.37 22.85
N PHE A 746 -4.51 -19.95 22.28
CA PHE A 746 -5.81 -20.18 22.93
C PHE A 746 -5.97 -21.65 23.29
N ASP A 747 -6.92 -21.95 24.20
CA ASP A 747 -7.27 -23.34 24.54
C ASP A 747 -8.12 -24.00 23.46
N LYS A 748 -8.82 -23.22 22.64
CA LYS A 748 -9.63 -23.60 21.49
C LYS A 748 -9.79 -22.40 20.56
N ASP A 749 -10.44 -22.60 19.43
CA ASP A 749 -10.74 -21.53 18.48
C ASP A 749 -11.43 -20.30 19.17
N PRO A 750 -10.81 -19.10 19.09
CA PRO A 750 -11.38 -17.90 19.70
C PRO A 750 -12.64 -17.40 18.99
N SER A 751 -12.86 -17.78 17.73
CA SER A 751 -14.01 -17.35 16.91
C SER A 751 -15.21 -18.31 16.95
N ILE A 752 -15.16 -19.38 17.77
CA ILE A 752 -16.18 -20.43 17.82
C ILE A 752 -17.61 -19.93 18.10
N HIS A 753 -17.75 -18.80 18.75
CA HIS A 753 -19.04 -18.19 19.06
C HIS A 753 -19.35 -16.96 18.20
N SER A 754 -18.66 -16.80 17.07
CA SER A 754 -18.94 -15.71 16.14
C SER A 754 -20.36 -15.80 15.58
N ALA A 755 -21.00 -14.64 15.43
CA ALA A 755 -22.30 -14.53 14.78
C ALA A 755 -22.27 -14.87 13.27
N ASP A 756 -21.06 -14.92 12.69
CA ASP A 756 -20.85 -15.29 11.28
C ASP A 756 -20.82 -16.81 11.06
N SER A 757 -21.02 -17.60 12.11
CA SER A 757 -21.06 -19.07 12.06
C SER A 757 -22.45 -19.57 11.73
N VAL A 758 -22.50 -20.62 10.89
CA VAL A 758 -23.72 -21.33 10.55
C VAL A 758 -23.54 -22.83 10.76
N TYR A 759 -24.61 -23.51 11.12
CA TYR A 759 -24.63 -24.95 11.30
C TYR A 759 -25.95 -25.54 10.79
N PHE A 760 -25.88 -26.55 9.97
CA PHE A 760 -27.03 -27.31 9.50
C PHE A 760 -26.86 -28.78 9.88
N SER A 761 -27.93 -29.42 10.40
CA SER A 761 -27.96 -30.85 10.68
C SER A 761 -29.22 -31.49 10.05
N PRO A 762 -29.18 -32.80 9.71
CA PRO A 762 -30.32 -33.49 9.22
C PRO A 762 -31.50 -33.47 10.21
N GLY A 763 -32.70 -33.25 9.72
CA GLY A 763 -33.90 -33.26 10.54
C GLY A 763 -34.16 -31.97 11.34
N ALA A 764 -33.24 -31.00 11.29
CA ALA A 764 -33.56 -29.66 11.76
C ALA A 764 -34.47 -29.00 10.73
N GLU A 765 -35.61 -28.48 11.17
CA GLU A 765 -36.43 -27.61 10.34
C GLU A 765 -35.59 -26.39 9.95
N ASP A 766 -35.73 -26.01 8.69
CA ASP A 766 -35.05 -24.84 8.15
C ASP A 766 -35.74 -23.56 8.66
N SER A 767 -35.58 -23.33 9.94
CA SER A 767 -36.16 -22.21 10.67
C SER A 767 -35.14 -21.20 11.11
N CYS A 768 -35.54 -19.96 11.35
CA CYS A 768 -34.71 -18.87 11.83
C CYS A 768 -34.05 -19.17 13.20
N GLU A 769 -34.64 -20.04 14.00
CA GLU A 769 -34.11 -20.48 15.27
C GLU A 769 -32.89 -21.39 15.09
N ASN A 770 -32.96 -22.27 14.08
CA ASN A 770 -31.93 -23.27 13.80
C ASN A 770 -30.91 -22.82 12.76
N ASN A 771 -31.31 -21.91 11.87
CA ASN A 771 -30.50 -21.44 10.76
C ASN A 771 -30.73 -19.97 10.46
N ARG A 772 -29.85 -19.11 10.97
CA ARG A 772 -29.92 -17.66 10.74
C ARG A 772 -29.86 -17.25 9.27
N MET A 773 -29.19 -18.03 8.43
CA MET A 773 -29.06 -17.73 7.00
C MET A 773 -30.38 -17.97 6.22
N ALA A 774 -31.27 -18.82 6.72
CA ALA A 774 -32.61 -19.01 6.15
C ALA A 774 -33.49 -17.76 6.31
N CYS A 775 -33.10 -16.84 7.16
CA CYS A 775 -33.85 -15.65 7.52
C CYS A 775 -33.12 -14.35 7.15
N LEU A 776 -32.37 -14.37 6.06
CA LEU A 776 -31.93 -13.12 5.45
C LEU A 776 -33.18 -12.28 5.15
N ALA A 777 -33.25 -11.12 5.78
CA ALA A 777 -34.34 -10.19 5.59
C ALA A 777 -34.49 -9.91 4.09
N GLN A 778 -35.67 -10.19 3.55
CA GLN A 778 -35.97 -9.96 2.13
C GLN A 778 -35.99 -8.49 1.76
N ASP A 779 -36.03 -7.61 2.75
CA ASP A 779 -36.05 -6.15 2.61
C ASP A 779 -34.73 -5.54 3.09
N THR A 780 -33.60 -5.90 2.47
CA THR A 780 -32.34 -5.21 2.70
C THR A 780 -32.40 -3.83 2.08
N CYS A 781 -32.30 -2.81 2.93
CA CYS A 781 -32.24 -1.42 2.51
C CYS A 781 -30.86 -1.16 1.88
N SER A 782 -30.82 -0.81 0.60
CA SER A 782 -29.62 -0.28 -0.01
C SER A 782 -29.46 1.18 0.42
N PRO A 783 -28.34 1.57 1.05
CA PRO A 783 -28.12 2.94 1.44
C PRO A 783 -28.04 3.84 0.18
N VAL A 784 -28.59 5.04 0.27
CA VAL A 784 -28.34 6.08 -0.71
C VAL A 784 -26.96 6.64 -0.40
N LEU A 785 -26.02 6.41 -1.32
CA LEU A 785 -24.65 6.90 -1.16
C LEU A 785 -24.58 8.38 -1.56
N GLU A 786 -23.97 9.18 -0.71
CA GLU A 786 -23.73 10.59 -1.02
C GLU A 786 -22.74 10.73 -2.19
N PRO A 787 -22.92 11.72 -3.08
CA PRO A 787 -21.96 11.96 -4.15
C PRO A 787 -20.56 12.19 -3.59
N PHE A 788 -19.56 11.56 -4.19
CA PHE A 788 -18.17 11.72 -3.81
C PHE A 788 -17.48 12.74 -4.71
N THR A 789 -16.80 13.71 -4.10
CA THR A 789 -15.91 14.65 -4.80
C THR A 789 -14.48 14.34 -4.40
N TYR A 790 -13.63 14.04 -5.38
CA TYR A 790 -12.20 13.84 -5.17
C TYR A 790 -11.49 15.17 -5.01
N HIS A 791 -10.72 15.33 -3.94
CA HIS A 791 -10.03 16.58 -3.59
C HIS A 791 -8.50 16.45 -3.70
N GLY A 792 -7.99 15.32 -4.17
CA GLY A 792 -6.57 15.00 -4.17
C GLY A 792 -5.68 15.98 -4.92
N PHE A 793 -6.25 16.77 -5.85
CA PHE A 793 -5.51 17.82 -6.54
C PHE A 793 -5.47 19.16 -5.77
N GLY A 794 -6.28 19.32 -4.72
CA GLY A 794 -6.39 20.57 -3.96
C GLY A 794 -5.35 20.75 -2.85
N GLY A 795 -4.54 19.74 -2.58
CA GLY A 795 -3.51 19.74 -1.52
C GLY A 795 -2.07 19.59 -2.04
N VAL A 796 -1.91 19.39 -3.33
CA VAL A 796 -0.57 19.32 -3.95
C VAL A 796 -0.21 20.73 -4.38
N MET A 797 0.79 21.33 -3.72
CA MET A 797 1.39 22.57 -4.23
C MET A 797 1.99 22.25 -5.59
N ARG A 798 1.47 22.88 -6.65
CA ARG A 798 2.06 22.78 -7.98
C ARG A 798 3.38 23.54 -8.00
N PHE A 799 4.32 23.13 -8.82
CA PHE A 799 5.55 23.90 -9.02
C PHE A 799 5.29 25.36 -9.40
N GLU A 800 4.16 25.62 -10.06
CA GLU A 800 3.69 26.96 -10.43
C GLU A 800 3.32 27.84 -9.22
N ASP A 801 3.02 27.25 -8.07
CA ASP A 801 2.68 27.97 -6.84
C ASP A 801 3.93 28.39 -6.04
N TRP A 802 5.14 28.09 -6.55
CA TRP A 802 6.43 28.39 -5.93
C TRP A 802 7.14 29.65 -6.51
N ASN A 803 6.55 30.30 -7.52
CA ASN A 803 7.11 31.51 -8.18
C ASN A 803 6.77 32.79 -7.45
#